data_9a9013cb3a2e93509d0e6ab4005d340c
#
_entry.id   9a9013cb3a2e93509d0e6ab4005d340c
#
_cell.length_a   1.000
_cell.length_b   1.000
_cell.length_c   1.000
_cell.angle_alpha   90.00
_cell.angle_beta   90.00
_cell.angle_gamma   90.00
#
_symmetry.space_group_name_H-M   'P 1'
#
loop_
_entity.id
_entity.type
_entity.pdbx_description
1 polymer ?
#
loop_
_entity_poly.entity_id
_entity_poly.type
_entity_poly.pdbx_seq_one_letter_code
_entity_poly.pdbx_strand_id
1 'polypeptide(L)'
;MLRWDDPCHHNESMETDLTNADGKLDPVDWPGFRAQAHQMLDDMLSYLENIRQRPVWQPIPDEVRARFRGDIPVAPSDLSVVHEEFLRYVLPYATGNSHPGFMGWVHGGGTPTGMLAEMLAAGLNANLGGRDHVPIEVERQIVRWMREIFGFPENATGLFLTGASMANLLGVVIARDVALGFEVRCAGVAANPKRLTAYTSVAAHSCIRKAMDIAGIGSDALRLIPTDDRQRIDLSTLEKALEADRRAGFTPFLTVGTAGTVDTGAIDDLNGLAEMARRERLWFHVDGACGALAMLVPELAPRLSGIERADSLAFDFHKWGQVPYDAGFLLVRDGVVHHRAFACSAAYLRREERGLAAGSPWPCDFGPDLSRGFRALKTWFTLKVYGTEALGAAISRTCALARYLEQRIAAMSELELLAPVELNIVCFRYRAEEAHRVNARIVIELQESGVVAPSTTIIGGCLAIRAAIVNHRTGRSEIDALVERTVALGRSMQQRAMQSQAPQTNAAEWQPRRARESALRELEARIALDPDAVSLRFDRACLLTELGRTLDGRNAYLDVLAREPSHRLALNNLGTLLHGTGYRTAARTAYTEAAARHPGDAMSHVNLANILFETGELPAAREHYETALRAEPNHPEAHQGMAYVLAELGDENGAAWHRREGFRDRHLIALPYRGEGAPISLLQLVSCVGGNVPIRNFLDDRVFQTHVVVAEFYDSQVPLPSHHLVFNAIGDADLAGHALAAAKSMMALTAAPVINAPSAVLATGRADNAQRLSRQPNVVTPATITLPRELLGPVEAGSTLARHGFQFPILLRTPGFHTGRHFLRIENAVELGGGLAQLPGRELTIIQYLDARGADGKARKYRVMMIDGHLYPLHVAISSNWKIHYFTAEMADHAQHRAEDAEFLENMPAVLGPRAMEALAWIQATLGLDYAGIDFGLAATGEILLFEANATMVVNPPEPDERWAYRRPAVERIFTAVRRMLLERAAAGERH
;
A
#
# COMPACT_ATOMS: atom_id res chain seq x y z
N MET A 1 -40.20 -4.42 -19.38
CA MET A 1 -41.62 -4.18 -19.11
C MET A 1 -41.88 -4.41 -17.64
N LEU A 2 -41.79 -3.42 -16.82
CA LEU A 2 -42.21 -3.44 -15.43
C LEU A 2 -43.01 -2.18 -15.19
N ARG A 3 -44.29 -2.37 -14.84
CA ARG A 3 -45.25 -1.32 -14.47
C ARG A 3 -44.97 -0.91 -13.03
N TRP A 4 -44.97 0.39 -12.76
CA TRP A 4 -45.10 0.96 -11.45
C TRP A 4 -46.44 1.65 -11.34
N ASP A 5 -47.24 1.26 -10.36
CA ASP A 5 -48.50 1.93 -9.98
C ASP A 5 -48.21 2.90 -8.83
N ASP A 6 -48.75 4.11 -8.98
CA ASP A 6 -48.73 5.25 -8.06
C ASP A 6 -49.56 5.00 -6.78
N PRO A 7 -49.28 5.76 -5.68
CA PRO A 7 -50.36 6.65 -5.25
C PRO A 7 -49.90 8.07 -4.84
N CYS A 8 -50.73 9.03 -5.29
CA CYS A 8 -50.75 10.43 -5.02
C CYS A 8 -50.66 10.87 -3.57
N HIS A 9 -49.87 11.94 -3.30
CA HIS A 9 -50.35 13.08 -2.49
C HIS A 9 -49.72 14.38 -2.96
N HIS A 10 -50.61 15.34 -3.24
CA HIS A 10 -50.31 16.69 -3.66
C HIS A 10 -49.53 17.47 -2.63
N ASN A 11 -48.41 18.09 -3.05
CA ASN A 11 -47.90 19.33 -2.49
C ASN A 11 -47.36 20.17 -3.67
N GLU A 12 -48.04 21.27 -3.94
CA GLU A 12 -47.61 22.26 -4.95
C GLU A 12 -46.37 22.97 -4.46
N SER A 13 -45.20 22.51 -4.87
CA SER A 13 -43.98 23.27 -4.92
C SER A 13 -43.58 23.38 -6.41
N MET A 14 -43.19 24.56 -6.82
CA MET A 14 -42.72 24.86 -8.19
C MET A 14 -41.61 23.86 -8.57
N GLU A 15 -41.97 22.76 -9.21
CA GLU A 15 -41.01 21.88 -9.92
C GLU A 15 -40.51 22.68 -11.14
N THR A 16 -39.29 23.15 -11.06
CA THR A 16 -38.53 23.55 -12.24
C THR A 16 -38.19 22.28 -13.01
N ASP A 17 -38.92 22.01 -14.05
CA ASP A 17 -38.76 20.87 -14.97
C ASP A 17 -37.43 21.01 -15.71
N LEU A 18 -36.34 20.40 -15.16
CA LEU A 18 -35.00 20.41 -15.74
C LEU A 18 -34.81 19.35 -16.84
N THR A 19 -35.82 18.55 -17.13
CA THR A 19 -35.76 17.52 -18.19
C THR A 19 -36.29 18.08 -19.49
N ASN A 20 -35.36 18.39 -20.40
CA ASN A 20 -35.71 18.73 -21.78
C ASN A 20 -36.29 17.48 -22.46
N ALA A 21 -37.54 17.52 -22.93
CA ALA A 21 -38.23 16.40 -23.57
C ALA A 21 -37.47 15.81 -24.80
N ASP A 22 -36.50 16.57 -25.33
CA ASP A 22 -35.67 16.19 -26.47
C ASP A 22 -34.33 15.49 -26.08
N GLY A 23 -34.09 15.21 -24.82
CA GLY A 23 -32.83 14.57 -24.33
C GLY A 23 -31.59 15.48 -24.41
N LYS A 24 -31.78 16.80 -24.50
CA LYS A 24 -30.68 17.78 -24.44
C LYS A 24 -30.31 18.06 -23.00
N LEU A 25 -29.00 18.36 -22.75
CA LEU A 25 -28.47 18.69 -21.43
C LEU A 25 -28.25 20.19 -21.20
N ASP A 26 -28.60 21.05 -22.18
CA ASP A 26 -28.54 22.49 -22.03
C ASP A 26 -29.65 23.01 -21.10
N PRO A 27 -29.41 24.07 -20.30
CA PRO A 27 -30.43 24.65 -19.44
C PRO A 27 -31.67 25.10 -20.23
N VAL A 28 -32.83 24.77 -19.72
CA VAL A 28 -34.10 25.30 -20.28
C VAL A 28 -34.30 26.77 -19.89
N ASP A 29 -34.01 27.11 -18.63
CA ASP A 29 -34.00 28.49 -18.10
C ASP A 29 -32.60 29.08 -18.07
N TRP A 30 -32.13 29.66 -19.15
CA TRP A 30 -30.84 30.35 -19.22
C TRP A 30 -30.70 31.56 -18.26
N PRO A 31 -31.74 32.41 -18.04
CA PRO A 31 -31.67 33.45 -17.03
C PRO A 31 -31.44 32.94 -15.61
N GLY A 32 -32.22 31.94 -15.17
CA GLY A 32 -32.05 31.33 -13.85
C GLY A 32 -30.68 30.64 -13.71
N PHE A 33 -30.25 29.85 -14.70
CA PHE A 33 -28.95 29.25 -14.73
C PHE A 33 -27.80 30.28 -14.63
N ARG A 34 -27.92 31.40 -15.34
CA ARG A 34 -26.96 32.51 -15.32
C ARG A 34 -26.87 33.13 -13.92
N ALA A 35 -28.02 33.36 -13.27
CA ALA A 35 -28.04 33.89 -11.90
C ALA A 35 -27.30 32.96 -10.91
N GLN A 36 -27.57 31.64 -11.00
CA GLN A 36 -26.86 30.64 -10.16
C GLN A 36 -25.37 30.58 -10.48
N ALA A 37 -24.97 30.66 -11.76
CA ALA A 37 -23.54 30.65 -12.15
C ALA A 37 -22.79 31.89 -11.59
N HIS A 38 -23.43 33.08 -11.60
CA HIS A 38 -22.86 34.28 -10.97
C HIS A 38 -22.70 34.07 -9.46
N GLN A 39 -23.67 33.46 -8.76
CA GLN A 39 -23.58 33.18 -7.35
C GLN A 39 -22.40 32.22 -7.06
N MET A 40 -22.22 31.15 -7.85
CA MET A 40 -21.10 30.23 -7.72
C MET A 40 -19.74 30.93 -7.90
N LEU A 41 -19.65 31.87 -8.84
CA LEU A 41 -18.46 32.67 -9.05
C LEU A 41 -18.18 33.60 -7.86
N ASP A 42 -19.21 34.31 -7.37
CA ASP A 42 -19.10 35.23 -6.23
C ASP A 42 -18.68 34.48 -4.96
N ASP A 43 -19.20 33.29 -4.71
CA ASP A 43 -18.80 32.44 -3.57
C ASP A 43 -17.34 32.01 -3.66
N MET A 44 -16.82 31.64 -4.83
CA MET A 44 -15.41 31.29 -5.02
C MET A 44 -14.48 32.51 -4.90
N LEU A 45 -14.89 33.69 -5.38
CA LEU A 45 -14.15 34.93 -5.20
C LEU A 45 -14.13 35.32 -3.72
N SER A 46 -15.26 35.26 -3.01
CA SER A 46 -15.35 35.49 -1.57
C SER A 46 -14.49 34.51 -0.77
N TYR A 47 -14.46 33.23 -1.18
CA TYR A 47 -13.55 32.23 -0.58
C TYR A 47 -12.08 32.65 -0.68
N LEU A 48 -11.62 33.05 -1.87
CA LEU A 48 -10.23 33.48 -2.10
C LEU A 48 -9.88 34.79 -1.40
N GLU A 49 -10.80 35.75 -1.38
CA GLU A 49 -10.62 37.04 -0.70
C GLU A 49 -10.48 36.87 0.81
N ASN A 50 -11.30 35.99 1.41
CA ASN A 50 -11.33 35.77 2.84
C ASN A 50 -10.50 34.55 3.29
N ILE A 51 -9.62 34.01 2.46
CA ILE A 51 -8.89 32.77 2.69
C ILE A 51 -8.11 32.76 4.01
N ARG A 52 -7.57 33.92 4.46
CA ARG A 52 -6.81 34.06 5.71
C ARG A 52 -7.66 33.87 6.98
N GLN A 53 -8.97 34.01 6.91
CA GLN A 53 -9.90 33.86 8.03
C GLN A 53 -10.32 32.41 8.23
N ARG A 54 -9.96 31.53 7.30
CA ARG A 54 -10.29 30.10 7.34
C ARG A 54 -9.14 29.31 7.95
N PRO A 55 -9.38 28.10 8.49
CA PRO A 55 -8.28 27.21 8.83
C PRO A 55 -7.55 26.77 7.58
N VAL A 56 -6.21 26.62 7.68
CA VAL A 56 -5.40 26.12 6.56
C VAL A 56 -5.83 24.71 6.16
N TRP A 57 -6.19 23.91 7.13
CA TRP A 57 -6.71 22.54 6.98
C TRP A 57 -7.48 22.16 8.24
N GLN A 58 -8.39 21.24 8.12
CA GLN A 58 -9.12 20.65 9.26
C GLN A 58 -9.46 19.19 8.98
N PRO A 59 -9.56 18.34 10.03
CA PRO A 59 -9.96 16.94 9.88
C PRO A 59 -11.36 16.83 9.24
N ILE A 60 -11.51 15.84 8.35
CA ILE A 60 -12.82 15.57 7.73
C ILE A 60 -13.67 14.75 8.72
N PRO A 61 -14.82 15.25 9.17
CA PRO A 61 -15.75 14.49 10.03
C PRO A 61 -16.25 13.21 9.36
N ASP A 62 -16.54 12.17 10.14
CA ASP A 62 -17.00 10.88 9.61
C ASP A 62 -18.36 11.00 8.91
N GLU A 63 -19.25 11.86 9.36
CA GLU A 63 -20.52 12.14 8.68
C GLU A 63 -20.33 12.79 7.31
N VAL A 64 -19.29 13.61 7.12
CA VAL A 64 -18.94 14.18 5.82
C VAL A 64 -18.38 13.08 4.91
N ARG A 65 -17.49 12.23 5.42
CA ARG A 65 -16.97 11.08 4.65
C ARG A 65 -18.09 10.11 4.23
N ALA A 66 -19.08 9.90 5.08
CA ALA A 66 -20.21 9.01 4.80
C ALA A 66 -21.05 9.50 3.62
N ARG A 67 -21.20 10.82 3.44
CA ARG A 67 -21.97 11.39 2.33
C ARG A 67 -21.41 11.01 0.95
N PHE A 68 -20.09 10.91 0.82
CA PHE A 68 -19.43 10.52 -0.45
C PHE A 68 -19.40 8.99 -0.69
N ARG A 69 -20.21 8.23 0.05
CA ARG A 69 -20.44 6.80 -0.13
C ARG A 69 -21.86 6.49 -0.59
N GLY A 70 -22.62 7.52 -0.99
CA GLY A 70 -23.99 7.36 -1.49
C GLY A 70 -24.04 6.67 -2.86
N ASP A 71 -25.21 6.18 -3.20
CA ASP A 71 -25.48 5.54 -4.48
C ASP A 71 -25.37 6.51 -5.65
N ILE A 72 -25.25 5.97 -6.86
CA ILE A 72 -25.27 6.77 -8.09
C ILE A 72 -26.59 7.53 -8.20
N PRO A 73 -26.59 8.85 -8.43
CA PRO A 73 -27.83 9.61 -8.58
C PRO A 73 -28.55 9.19 -9.88
N VAL A 74 -29.76 8.67 -9.74
CA VAL A 74 -30.62 8.27 -10.86
C VAL A 74 -31.55 9.42 -11.27
N ALA A 75 -32.02 10.20 -10.30
CA ALA A 75 -32.86 11.39 -10.53
C ALA A 75 -32.00 12.66 -10.59
N PRO A 76 -32.42 13.70 -11.34
CA PRO A 76 -31.74 14.99 -11.37
C PRO A 76 -31.86 15.71 -10.03
N SER A 77 -30.91 16.60 -9.76
CA SER A 77 -30.92 17.55 -8.64
C SER A 77 -30.78 18.98 -9.17
N ASP A 78 -31.38 19.94 -8.48
CA ASP A 78 -31.16 21.34 -8.79
C ASP A 78 -29.70 21.74 -8.63
N LEU A 79 -29.19 22.59 -9.52
CA LEU A 79 -27.81 23.10 -9.46
C LEU A 79 -27.51 23.80 -8.13
N SER A 80 -28.48 24.55 -7.57
CA SER A 80 -28.36 25.21 -6.27
C SER A 80 -28.12 24.24 -5.13
N VAL A 81 -28.83 23.10 -5.11
CA VAL A 81 -28.67 22.04 -4.09
C VAL A 81 -27.27 21.43 -4.16
N VAL A 82 -26.79 21.12 -5.36
CA VAL A 82 -25.44 20.57 -5.57
C VAL A 82 -24.36 21.60 -5.18
N HIS A 83 -24.61 22.89 -5.48
CA HIS A 83 -23.73 23.98 -5.07
C HIS A 83 -23.67 24.14 -3.54
N GLU A 84 -24.81 24.09 -2.86
CA GLU A 84 -24.84 24.10 -1.39
C GLU A 84 -24.09 22.90 -0.76
N GLU A 85 -24.20 21.72 -1.36
CA GLU A 85 -23.45 20.54 -0.94
C GLU A 85 -21.95 20.76 -1.11
N PHE A 86 -21.52 21.36 -2.22
CA PHE A 86 -20.11 21.72 -2.44
C PHE A 86 -19.62 22.70 -1.37
N LEU A 87 -20.35 23.77 -1.09
CA LEU A 87 -19.98 24.78 -0.10
C LEU A 87 -19.90 24.19 1.31
N ARG A 88 -20.76 23.25 1.64
CA ARG A 88 -20.88 22.67 2.97
C ARG A 88 -19.92 21.48 3.21
N TYR A 89 -19.72 20.62 2.20
CA TYR A 89 -19.07 19.33 2.39
C TYR A 89 -17.78 19.15 1.60
N VAL A 90 -17.49 19.97 0.58
CA VAL A 90 -16.27 19.89 -0.22
C VAL A 90 -15.32 21.03 0.12
N LEU A 91 -15.77 22.26 -0.02
CA LEU A 91 -14.95 23.45 0.12
C LEU A 91 -14.20 23.56 1.46
N PRO A 92 -14.81 23.24 2.64
CA PRO A 92 -14.13 23.36 3.94
C PRO A 92 -13.01 22.32 4.16
N TYR A 93 -13.03 21.22 3.46
CA TYR A 93 -12.16 20.06 3.67
C TYR A 93 -11.15 19.84 2.55
N ALA A 94 -10.89 20.85 1.74
CA ALA A 94 -9.84 20.84 0.72
C ALA A 94 -8.43 20.83 1.34
N THR A 95 -7.41 20.56 0.53
CA THR A 95 -5.99 20.48 0.97
C THR A 95 -5.49 21.79 1.61
N GLY A 96 -6.09 22.93 1.29
CA GLY A 96 -5.75 24.23 1.83
C GLY A 96 -4.54 24.91 1.20
N ASN A 97 -4.01 24.41 0.09
CA ASN A 97 -2.83 24.99 -0.57
C ASN A 97 -3.03 26.44 -1.09
N SER A 98 -4.27 26.92 -1.22
CA SER A 98 -4.56 28.34 -1.46
C SER A 98 -4.33 29.23 -0.25
N HIS A 99 -4.34 28.68 0.97
CA HIS A 99 -4.18 29.41 2.23
C HIS A 99 -2.70 29.78 2.47
N PRO A 100 -2.40 31.01 2.93
CA PRO A 100 -1.01 31.47 3.17
C PRO A 100 -0.23 30.67 4.23
N GLY A 101 -0.90 30.00 5.16
CA GLY A 101 -0.30 29.13 6.17
C GLY A 101 0.08 27.73 5.66
N PHE A 102 -0.22 27.40 4.41
CA PHE A 102 0.14 26.10 3.84
C PHE A 102 1.61 26.09 3.43
N MET A 103 2.39 25.23 4.06
CA MET A 103 3.84 25.06 3.83
C MET A 103 4.23 23.57 3.73
N GLY A 104 3.25 22.71 3.46
CA GLY A 104 3.42 21.26 3.47
C GLY A 104 4.26 20.76 2.30
N TRP A 105 3.63 20.34 1.26
CA TRP A 105 4.30 19.90 0.03
C TRP A 105 4.60 21.09 -0.89
N VAL A 106 5.23 20.84 -2.05
CA VAL A 106 5.50 21.90 -3.03
C VAL A 106 4.24 22.10 -3.88
N HIS A 107 3.27 22.84 -3.33
CA HIS A 107 2.00 23.17 -3.99
C HIS A 107 1.88 24.67 -4.21
N GLY A 108 1.54 25.11 -5.43
CA GLY A 108 1.22 26.50 -5.71
C GLY A 108 -0.13 26.92 -5.11
N GLY A 109 -0.26 28.21 -4.78
CA GLY A 109 -1.48 28.78 -4.20
C GLY A 109 -2.61 29.01 -5.21
N GLY A 110 -2.34 28.91 -6.51
CA GLY A 110 -3.24 29.30 -7.57
C GLY A 110 -3.55 30.81 -7.58
N THR A 111 -4.00 31.34 -8.70
CA THR A 111 -4.42 32.74 -8.84
C THR A 111 -5.91 32.84 -9.22
N PRO A 112 -6.61 33.92 -8.79
CA PRO A 112 -7.99 34.19 -9.27
C PRO A 112 -8.06 34.30 -10.79
N THR A 113 -7.06 34.90 -11.41
CA THR A 113 -6.92 35.00 -12.87
C THR A 113 -6.88 33.62 -13.55
N GLY A 114 -6.11 32.69 -12.96
CA GLY A 114 -6.03 31.33 -13.48
C GLY A 114 -7.36 30.57 -13.32
N MET A 115 -8.10 30.80 -12.24
CA MET A 115 -9.44 30.23 -12.03
C MET A 115 -10.43 30.70 -13.11
N LEU A 116 -10.46 31.99 -13.43
CA LEU A 116 -11.30 32.52 -14.48
C LEU A 116 -10.92 31.96 -15.86
N ALA A 117 -9.63 31.80 -16.13
CA ALA A 117 -9.17 31.19 -17.38
C ALA A 117 -9.58 29.72 -17.50
N GLU A 118 -9.61 28.98 -16.39
CA GLU A 118 -10.08 27.58 -16.35
C GLU A 118 -11.58 27.49 -16.70
N MET A 119 -12.38 28.41 -16.18
CA MET A 119 -13.80 28.53 -16.55
C MET A 119 -13.97 28.76 -18.06
N LEU A 120 -13.16 29.65 -18.66
CA LEU A 120 -13.20 29.92 -20.10
C LEU A 120 -12.74 28.69 -20.90
N ALA A 121 -11.73 27.95 -20.42
CA ALA A 121 -11.24 26.73 -21.05
C ALA A 121 -12.33 25.64 -21.05
N ALA A 122 -13.04 25.48 -19.94
CA ALA A 122 -14.15 24.55 -19.80
C ALA A 122 -15.31 24.89 -20.73
N GLY A 123 -15.66 26.19 -20.84
CA GLY A 123 -16.70 26.68 -21.75
C GLY A 123 -16.38 26.45 -23.23
N LEU A 124 -15.11 26.58 -23.64
CA LEU A 124 -14.66 26.26 -25.00
C LEU A 124 -14.64 24.76 -25.29
N ASN A 125 -14.41 23.94 -24.27
CA ASN A 125 -14.32 22.47 -24.37
C ASN A 125 -13.39 22.00 -25.51
N ALA A 126 -12.26 22.69 -25.74
CA ALA A 126 -11.37 22.43 -26.85
C ALA A 126 -10.44 21.24 -26.56
N ASN A 127 -10.37 20.27 -27.48
CA ASN A 127 -9.40 19.19 -27.43
C ASN A 127 -8.07 19.63 -28.10
N LEU A 128 -7.02 19.80 -27.32
CA LEU A 128 -5.68 20.18 -27.79
C LEU A 128 -4.81 18.99 -28.27
N GLY A 129 -5.38 17.83 -28.53
CA GLY A 129 -4.64 16.69 -29.10
C GLY A 129 -4.24 16.94 -30.55
N GLY A 130 -4.99 17.75 -31.29
CA GLY A 130 -4.70 18.08 -32.68
C GLY A 130 -5.77 18.96 -33.29
N ARG A 131 -5.71 19.17 -34.58
CA ARG A 131 -6.56 20.01 -35.42
C ARG A 131 -6.00 21.43 -35.59
N ASP A 132 -6.52 22.14 -36.57
CA ASP A 132 -6.14 23.52 -36.88
C ASP A 132 -7.13 24.48 -36.18
N HIS A 133 -6.77 24.88 -34.94
CA HIS A 133 -7.53 25.83 -34.14
C HIS A 133 -6.63 26.61 -33.16
N VAL A 134 -7.01 27.85 -32.85
CA VAL A 134 -6.22 28.80 -32.07
C VAL A 134 -5.78 28.32 -30.70
N PRO A 135 -6.51 27.51 -29.91
CA PRO A 135 -6.00 26.94 -28.65
C PRO A 135 -4.64 26.23 -28.76
N ILE A 136 -4.34 25.58 -29.89
CA ILE A 136 -3.01 24.97 -30.13
C ILE A 136 -1.95 26.06 -30.32
N GLU A 137 -2.26 27.19 -30.97
CA GLU A 137 -1.31 28.31 -31.12
C GLU A 137 -0.97 28.96 -29.78
N VAL A 138 -1.93 28.99 -28.84
CA VAL A 138 -1.66 29.45 -27.46
C VAL A 138 -0.62 28.54 -26.77
N GLU A 139 -0.75 27.22 -26.90
CA GLU A 139 0.23 26.28 -26.37
C GLU A 139 1.60 26.47 -27.06
N ARG A 140 1.63 26.57 -28.39
CA ARG A 140 2.83 26.83 -29.16
C ARG A 140 3.51 28.17 -28.78
N GLN A 141 2.74 29.19 -28.45
CA GLN A 141 3.28 30.49 -27.99
C GLN A 141 3.99 30.31 -26.64
N ILE A 142 3.43 29.57 -25.69
CA ILE A 142 4.08 29.31 -24.40
C ILE A 142 5.36 28.50 -24.61
N VAL A 143 5.35 27.52 -25.49
CA VAL A 143 6.57 26.75 -25.85
C VAL A 143 7.67 27.72 -26.34
N ARG A 144 7.35 28.68 -27.21
CA ARG A 144 8.33 29.70 -27.66
C ARG A 144 8.88 30.53 -26.49
N TRP A 145 8.02 31.01 -25.60
CA TRP A 145 8.45 31.78 -24.43
C TRP A 145 9.34 30.95 -23.49
N MET A 146 9.04 29.69 -23.28
CA MET A 146 9.86 28.81 -22.41
C MET A 146 11.22 28.51 -23.06
N ARG A 147 11.26 28.35 -24.37
CA ARG A 147 12.56 28.23 -25.08
C ARG A 147 13.44 29.43 -24.84
N GLU A 148 12.90 30.64 -24.97
CA GLU A 148 13.63 31.89 -24.74
C GLU A 148 14.12 32.00 -23.31
N ILE A 149 13.25 31.72 -22.31
CA ILE A 149 13.59 31.81 -20.87
C ILE A 149 14.69 30.80 -20.50
N PHE A 150 14.62 29.59 -21.00
CA PHE A 150 15.59 28.55 -20.66
C PHE A 150 16.77 28.41 -21.63
N GLY A 151 16.89 29.25 -22.64
CA GLY A 151 17.98 29.22 -23.60
C GLY A 151 18.00 27.97 -24.49
N PHE A 152 16.83 27.42 -24.80
CA PHE A 152 16.71 26.25 -25.70
C PHE A 152 16.70 26.71 -27.17
N PRO A 153 17.17 25.86 -28.12
CA PRO A 153 17.26 26.22 -29.54
C PRO A 153 15.87 26.35 -30.21
N GLU A 154 15.84 26.97 -31.40
CA GLU A 154 14.59 27.28 -32.11
C GLU A 154 13.79 26.01 -32.48
N ASN A 155 14.47 24.89 -32.77
CA ASN A 155 13.85 23.59 -33.09
C ASN A 155 13.39 22.81 -31.84
N ALA A 156 13.59 23.31 -30.63
CA ALA A 156 13.09 22.68 -29.42
C ALA A 156 11.56 22.68 -29.39
N THR A 157 10.98 21.62 -28.86
CA THR A 157 9.53 21.44 -28.73
C THR A 157 9.13 21.26 -27.27
N GLY A 158 7.86 21.53 -26.98
CA GLY A 158 7.34 21.39 -25.63
C GLY A 158 5.90 20.87 -25.61
N LEU A 159 5.46 20.40 -24.45
CA LEU A 159 4.13 19.83 -24.26
C LEU A 159 3.61 20.10 -22.85
N PHE A 160 2.35 20.52 -22.73
CA PHE A 160 1.65 20.55 -21.45
C PHE A 160 1.18 19.14 -21.05
N LEU A 161 1.37 18.81 -19.79
CA LEU A 161 1.09 17.52 -19.17
C LEU A 161 0.38 17.72 -17.81
N THR A 162 -0.05 16.66 -17.18
CA THR A 162 -0.69 16.69 -15.84
C THR A 162 0.28 17.17 -14.75
N GLY A 163 1.57 16.90 -14.89
CA GLY A 163 2.60 17.33 -13.92
C GLY A 163 3.98 16.85 -14.32
N ALA A 164 4.99 17.37 -13.62
CA ALA A 164 6.39 17.00 -13.84
C ALA A 164 6.65 15.49 -13.72
N SER A 165 5.86 14.74 -12.96
CA SER A 165 5.99 13.27 -12.95
C SER A 165 5.78 12.64 -14.32
N MET A 166 4.78 13.12 -15.08
CA MET A 166 4.55 12.68 -16.46
C MET A 166 5.63 13.25 -17.39
N ALA A 167 6.03 14.52 -17.19
CA ALA A 167 7.10 15.13 -17.99
C ALA A 167 8.45 14.39 -17.82
N ASN A 168 8.79 14.00 -16.59
CA ASN A 168 9.97 13.19 -16.30
C ASN A 168 9.86 11.77 -16.95
N LEU A 169 8.67 11.15 -16.90
CA LEU A 169 8.45 9.87 -17.59
C LEU A 169 8.70 10.00 -19.09
N LEU A 170 8.15 11.02 -19.75
CA LEU A 170 8.38 11.22 -21.18
C LEU A 170 9.85 11.51 -21.48
N GLY A 171 10.56 12.28 -20.65
CA GLY A 171 12.00 12.49 -20.74
C GLY A 171 12.79 11.19 -20.69
N VAL A 172 12.46 10.28 -19.77
CA VAL A 172 13.08 8.94 -19.66
C VAL A 172 12.76 8.09 -20.89
N VAL A 173 11.53 8.10 -21.40
CA VAL A 173 11.13 7.34 -22.61
C VAL A 173 11.88 7.84 -23.82
N ILE A 174 12.01 9.15 -24.01
CA ILE A 174 12.78 9.74 -25.13
C ILE A 174 14.25 9.31 -25.03
N ALA A 175 14.86 9.44 -23.85
CA ALA A 175 16.25 9.04 -23.60
C ALA A 175 16.47 7.54 -23.90
N ARG A 176 15.54 6.67 -23.47
CA ARG A 176 15.56 5.24 -23.77
C ARG A 176 15.53 4.98 -25.27
N ASP A 177 14.62 5.62 -25.99
CA ASP A 177 14.44 5.41 -27.41
C ASP A 177 15.65 5.90 -28.24
N VAL A 178 16.30 6.97 -27.78
CA VAL A 178 17.59 7.42 -28.35
C VAL A 178 18.68 6.40 -28.09
N ALA A 179 18.79 5.86 -26.90
CA ALA A 179 19.85 4.91 -26.53
C ALA A 179 19.70 3.54 -27.18
N LEU A 180 18.48 3.06 -27.34
CA LEU A 180 18.20 1.73 -27.93
C LEU A 180 17.94 1.78 -29.43
N GLY A 181 17.61 2.94 -29.98
CA GLY A 181 17.06 3.10 -31.32
C GLY A 181 15.53 3.10 -31.29
N PHE A 182 14.90 3.88 -32.19
CA PHE A 182 13.43 4.05 -32.20
C PHE A 182 12.65 2.78 -32.59
N GLU A 183 13.33 1.77 -33.08
CA GLU A 183 12.80 0.43 -33.37
C GLU A 183 12.26 -0.24 -32.08
N VAL A 184 12.76 0.17 -30.91
CA VAL A 184 12.30 -0.30 -29.59
C VAL A 184 10.81 -0.07 -29.38
N ARG A 185 10.23 0.94 -30.02
CA ARG A 185 8.78 1.23 -29.97
C ARG A 185 7.92 0.09 -30.52
N CYS A 186 8.43 -0.66 -31.49
CA CYS A 186 7.75 -1.80 -32.11
C CYS A 186 8.23 -3.13 -31.53
N ALA A 187 9.53 -3.28 -31.31
CA ALA A 187 10.13 -4.54 -30.88
C ALA A 187 10.08 -4.76 -29.36
N GLY A 188 9.88 -3.68 -28.58
CA GLY A 188 9.96 -3.71 -27.12
C GLY A 188 11.39 -3.67 -26.57
N VAL A 189 11.54 -3.27 -25.31
CA VAL A 189 12.85 -3.11 -24.64
C VAL A 189 13.59 -4.44 -24.55
N ALA A 190 12.90 -5.55 -24.31
CA ALA A 190 13.47 -6.88 -24.17
C ALA A 190 14.14 -7.43 -25.44
N ALA A 191 13.80 -6.90 -26.63
CA ALA A 191 14.42 -7.29 -27.89
C ALA A 191 15.83 -6.71 -28.07
N ASN A 192 16.25 -5.75 -27.24
CA ASN A 192 17.56 -5.10 -27.34
C ASN A 192 18.52 -5.67 -26.29
N PRO A 193 19.75 -6.09 -26.67
CA PRO A 193 20.71 -6.70 -25.75
C PRO A 193 21.40 -5.71 -24.81
N LYS A 194 21.25 -4.39 -25.01
CA LYS A 194 21.85 -3.38 -24.14
C LYS A 194 21.21 -3.35 -22.77
N ARG A 195 22.01 -3.43 -21.72
CA ARG A 195 21.59 -3.30 -20.33
C ARG A 195 21.75 -1.83 -19.91
N LEU A 196 20.66 -1.06 -20.00
CA LEU A 196 20.68 0.37 -19.73
C LEU A 196 20.84 0.68 -18.24
N THR A 197 21.59 1.76 -17.92
CA THR A 197 21.66 2.32 -16.56
C THR A 197 21.51 3.84 -16.59
N ALA A 198 20.77 4.39 -15.61
CA ALA A 198 20.52 5.80 -15.41
C ALA A 198 21.04 6.26 -14.04
N TYR A 199 21.28 7.56 -13.88
CA TYR A 199 21.92 8.14 -12.69
C TYR A 199 21.19 9.38 -12.22
N THR A 200 20.98 9.48 -10.90
CA THR A 200 20.42 10.68 -10.24
C THR A 200 20.86 10.70 -8.78
N SER A 201 20.64 11.80 -8.07
CA SER A 201 20.96 11.87 -6.64
C SER A 201 19.98 11.08 -5.76
N VAL A 202 20.42 10.70 -4.56
CA VAL A 202 19.54 10.14 -3.51
C VAL A 202 18.44 11.13 -3.08
N ALA A 203 18.62 12.43 -3.34
CA ALA A 203 17.65 13.49 -3.05
C ALA A 203 16.64 13.73 -4.20
N ALA A 204 16.77 13.02 -5.32
CA ALA A 204 15.84 13.16 -6.44
C ALA A 204 14.43 12.66 -6.08
N HIS A 205 13.42 13.27 -6.67
CA HIS A 205 12.04 12.87 -6.46
C HIS A 205 11.77 11.44 -6.95
N SER A 206 10.97 10.68 -6.21
CA SER A 206 10.65 9.27 -6.48
C SER A 206 10.02 9.01 -7.85
N CYS A 207 9.50 10.03 -8.54
CA CYS A 207 8.94 9.91 -9.88
C CYS A 207 9.97 9.44 -10.92
N ILE A 208 11.27 9.73 -10.75
CA ILE A 208 12.32 9.24 -11.65
C ILE A 208 12.42 7.71 -11.57
N ARG A 209 12.41 7.16 -10.36
CA ARG A 209 12.40 5.71 -10.15
C ARG A 209 11.16 5.06 -10.78
N LYS A 210 9.98 5.65 -10.57
CA LYS A 210 8.73 5.20 -11.18
C LYS A 210 8.77 5.33 -12.71
N ALA A 211 9.38 6.37 -13.25
CA ALA A 211 9.55 6.53 -14.69
C ALA A 211 10.40 5.41 -15.29
N MET A 212 11.47 4.97 -14.62
CA MET A 212 12.29 3.82 -15.06
C MET A 212 11.48 2.52 -15.08
N ASP A 213 10.62 2.29 -14.06
CA ASP A 213 9.73 1.13 -14.01
C ASP A 213 8.73 1.13 -15.18
N ILE A 214 8.00 2.23 -15.36
CA ILE A 214 6.97 2.36 -16.41
C ILE A 214 7.59 2.31 -17.82
N ALA A 215 8.80 2.87 -18.00
CA ALA A 215 9.53 2.80 -19.26
C ALA A 215 10.02 1.38 -19.61
N GLY A 216 9.81 0.39 -18.74
CA GLY A 216 10.21 -1.00 -18.96
C GLY A 216 11.70 -1.29 -18.78
N ILE A 217 12.45 -0.35 -18.20
CA ILE A 217 13.89 -0.50 -17.93
C ILE A 217 14.11 -1.15 -16.55
N GLY A 218 13.21 -0.88 -15.60
CA GLY A 218 13.27 -1.33 -14.23
C GLY A 218 13.98 -0.34 -13.30
N SER A 219 13.50 -0.22 -12.07
CA SER A 219 14.05 0.72 -11.06
C SER A 219 15.45 0.36 -10.59
N ASP A 220 15.86 -0.90 -10.68
CA ASP A 220 17.21 -1.35 -10.31
C ASP A 220 18.29 -0.86 -11.29
N ALA A 221 17.90 -0.40 -12.47
CA ALA A 221 18.79 0.24 -13.43
C ALA A 221 19.11 1.70 -13.08
N LEU A 222 18.42 2.30 -12.09
CA LEU A 222 18.67 3.65 -11.61
C LEU A 222 19.71 3.63 -10.47
N ARG A 223 20.86 4.25 -10.70
CA ARG A 223 21.90 4.45 -9.68
C ARG A 223 21.63 5.71 -8.90
N LEU A 224 21.43 5.57 -7.60
CA LEU A 224 21.25 6.68 -6.68
C LEU A 224 22.61 7.11 -6.15
N ILE A 225 23.06 8.29 -6.59
CA ILE A 225 24.36 8.86 -6.22
C ILE A 225 24.21 9.66 -4.91
N PRO A 226 25.11 9.48 -3.94
CA PRO A 226 25.14 10.30 -2.73
C PRO A 226 25.17 11.79 -3.01
N THR A 227 24.75 12.60 -2.04
CA THR A 227 24.84 14.06 -2.10
C THR A 227 26.02 14.56 -1.28
N ASP A 228 26.53 15.76 -1.65
CA ASP A 228 27.48 16.53 -0.87
C ASP A 228 26.82 17.16 0.39
N ASP A 229 27.59 17.88 1.20
CA ASP A 229 27.11 18.59 2.41
C ASP A 229 26.04 19.66 2.10
N ARG A 230 25.92 20.08 0.84
CA ARG A 230 24.90 21.01 0.36
C ARG A 230 23.69 20.31 -0.25
N GLN A 231 23.58 19.00 -0.09
CA GLN A 231 22.50 18.17 -0.62
C GLN A 231 22.42 18.12 -2.16
N ARG A 232 23.54 18.33 -2.86
CA ARG A 232 23.69 18.26 -4.31
C ARG A 232 24.34 16.95 -4.69
N ILE A 233 24.07 16.45 -5.90
CA ILE A 233 24.70 15.23 -6.43
C ILE A 233 26.23 15.30 -6.39
N ASP A 234 26.89 14.27 -5.85
CA ASP A 234 28.36 14.17 -5.86
C ASP A 234 28.85 13.71 -7.25
N LEU A 235 29.40 14.65 -8.01
CA LEU A 235 29.90 14.38 -9.37
C LEU A 235 31.07 13.40 -9.38
N SER A 236 31.91 13.37 -8.36
CA SER A 236 33.04 12.44 -8.27
C SER A 236 32.57 10.98 -8.11
N THR A 237 31.52 10.79 -7.29
CA THR A 237 30.91 9.48 -7.11
C THR A 237 30.11 9.07 -8.34
N LEU A 238 29.46 10.00 -9.03
CA LEU A 238 28.80 9.75 -10.29
C LEU A 238 29.78 9.24 -11.36
N GLU A 239 30.95 9.86 -11.49
CA GLU A 239 32.00 9.45 -12.44
C GLU A 239 32.45 8.01 -12.17
N LYS A 240 32.75 7.68 -10.91
CA LYS A 240 33.11 6.30 -10.51
C LYS A 240 32.00 5.29 -10.81
N ALA A 241 30.74 5.66 -10.59
CA ALA A 241 29.59 4.79 -10.87
C ALA A 241 29.45 4.50 -12.39
N LEU A 242 29.64 5.53 -13.24
CA LEU A 242 29.64 5.40 -14.69
C LEU A 242 30.74 4.44 -15.18
N GLU A 243 31.97 4.59 -14.67
CA GLU A 243 33.09 3.71 -14.98
C GLU A 243 32.84 2.27 -14.52
N ALA A 244 32.30 2.09 -13.32
CA ALA A 244 31.99 0.77 -12.78
C ALA A 244 30.93 0.04 -13.61
N ASP A 245 29.84 0.71 -13.99
CA ASP A 245 28.78 0.14 -14.78
C ASP A 245 29.29 -0.25 -16.20
N ARG A 246 30.12 0.58 -16.84
CA ARG A 246 30.70 0.23 -18.14
C ARG A 246 31.61 -0.99 -18.06
N ARG A 247 32.45 -1.07 -17.00
CA ARG A 247 33.30 -2.26 -16.77
C ARG A 247 32.46 -3.52 -16.54
N ALA A 248 31.27 -3.38 -15.93
CA ALA A 248 30.33 -4.47 -15.71
C ALA A 248 29.47 -4.81 -16.95
N GLY A 249 29.69 -4.14 -18.10
CA GLY A 249 28.94 -4.39 -19.34
C GLY A 249 27.56 -3.74 -19.40
N PHE A 250 27.26 -2.78 -18.53
CA PHE A 250 26.09 -1.94 -18.65
C PHE A 250 26.30 -0.79 -19.66
N THR A 251 25.19 -0.23 -20.11
CA THR A 251 25.16 0.92 -21.02
C THR A 251 24.56 2.12 -20.30
N PRO A 252 25.38 3.01 -19.72
CA PRO A 252 24.92 4.30 -19.21
C PRO A 252 24.22 5.10 -20.32
N PHE A 253 23.00 5.60 -20.08
CA PHE A 253 22.24 6.32 -21.10
C PHE A 253 21.65 7.65 -20.66
N LEU A 254 21.42 7.83 -19.36
CA LEU A 254 20.68 8.98 -18.81
C LEU A 254 21.33 9.46 -17.51
N THR A 255 21.51 10.75 -17.37
CA THR A 255 21.72 11.41 -16.09
C THR A 255 20.61 12.43 -15.84
N VAL A 256 20.08 12.45 -14.62
CA VAL A 256 19.03 13.38 -14.21
C VAL A 256 19.60 14.28 -13.13
N GLY A 257 19.70 15.58 -13.45
CA GLY A 257 20.01 16.63 -12.49
C GLY A 257 18.74 17.27 -11.95
N THR A 258 18.76 17.70 -10.70
CA THR A 258 17.60 18.32 -10.05
C THR A 258 17.82 19.82 -9.87
N ALA A 259 16.91 20.64 -10.39
CA ALA A 259 16.87 22.07 -10.15
C ALA A 259 15.85 22.36 -9.03
N GLY A 260 16.30 22.26 -7.79
CA GLY A 260 15.49 22.38 -6.58
C GLY A 260 14.92 21.05 -6.10
N THR A 261 15.69 20.33 -5.26
CA THR A 261 15.27 19.05 -4.68
C THR A 261 14.00 19.21 -3.84
N VAL A 262 13.15 18.18 -3.87
CA VAL A 262 11.85 18.22 -3.17
C VAL A 262 11.99 18.37 -1.66
N ASP A 263 13.07 17.86 -1.06
CA ASP A 263 13.28 17.89 0.39
C ASP A 263 13.85 19.21 0.87
N THR A 264 14.89 19.74 0.22
CA THR A 264 15.66 20.87 0.72
C THR A 264 15.68 22.09 -0.21
N GLY A 265 15.26 21.93 -1.47
CA GLY A 265 15.38 22.98 -2.49
C GLY A 265 16.79 23.11 -3.06
N ALA A 266 17.72 22.18 -2.80
CA ALA A 266 19.08 22.20 -3.33
C ALA A 266 19.08 22.08 -4.86
N ILE A 267 20.03 22.77 -5.50
CA ILE A 267 20.22 22.74 -6.96
C ILE A 267 21.51 21.99 -7.25
N ASP A 268 21.45 20.92 -8.04
CA ASP A 268 22.62 20.20 -8.48
C ASP A 268 23.54 21.06 -9.34
N ASP A 269 24.81 20.71 -9.43
CA ASP A 269 25.73 21.36 -10.38
C ASP A 269 25.37 20.97 -11.84
N LEU A 270 24.39 21.71 -12.40
CA LEU A 270 23.86 21.44 -13.73
C LEU A 270 24.92 21.59 -14.83
N ASN A 271 25.89 22.52 -14.65
CA ASN A 271 27.01 22.66 -15.56
C ASN A 271 27.94 21.46 -15.54
N GLY A 272 28.33 21.01 -14.34
CA GLY A 272 29.15 19.81 -14.19
C GLY A 272 28.45 18.57 -14.74
N LEU A 273 27.14 18.43 -14.51
CA LEU A 273 26.34 17.34 -15.09
C LEU A 273 26.27 17.42 -16.62
N ALA A 274 26.09 18.62 -17.20
CA ALA A 274 26.05 18.82 -18.65
C ALA A 274 27.39 18.46 -19.31
N GLU A 275 28.54 18.86 -18.70
CA GLU A 275 29.87 18.48 -19.16
C GLU A 275 30.07 16.97 -19.13
N MET A 276 29.68 16.33 -18.03
CA MET A 276 29.79 14.91 -17.84
C MET A 276 28.91 14.17 -18.85
N ALA A 277 27.65 14.58 -19.01
CA ALA A 277 26.73 13.98 -19.97
C ALA A 277 27.25 14.05 -21.39
N ARG A 278 27.80 15.20 -21.79
CA ARG A 278 28.40 15.36 -23.12
C ARG A 278 29.63 14.45 -23.32
N ARG A 279 30.53 14.40 -22.32
CA ARG A 279 31.75 13.55 -22.37
C ARG A 279 31.38 12.06 -22.44
N GLU A 280 30.39 11.66 -21.62
CA GLU A 280 29.98 10.28 -21.44
C GLU A 280 28.87 9.85 -22.40
N ARG A 281 28.39 10.75 -23.27
CA ARG A 281 27.32 10.51 -24.27
C ARG A 281 26.01 10.03 -23.60
N LEU A 282 25.63 10.69 -22.50
CA LEU A 282 24.38 10.46 -21.81
C LEU A 282 23.34 11.49 -22.25
N TRP A 283 22.08 11.11 -22.21
CA TRP A 283 20.97 12.06 -22.21
C TRP A 283 20.98 12.85 -20.92
N PHE A 284 21.03 14.18 -20.98
CA PHE A 284 20.96 15.05 -19.81
C PHE A 284 19.53 15.56 -19.64
N HIS A 285 18.86 15.05 -18.63
CA HIS A 285 17.52 15.48 -18.24
C HIS A 285 17.58 16.32 -16.96
N VAL A 286 16.81 17.42 -16.92
CA VAL A 286 16.68 18.23 -15.71
C VAL A 286 15.27 18.11 -15.15
N ASP A 287 15.15 17.60 -13.93
CA ASP A 287 13.94 17.73 -13.11
C ASP A 287 13.94 19.10 -12.42
N GLY A 288 13.23 20.03 -13.01
CA GLY A 288 13.05 21.40 -12.54
C GLY A 288 11.69 21.63 -11.87
N ALA A 289 10.97 20.59 -11.47
CA ALA A 289 9.61 20.64 -10.94
C ALA A 289 9.41 21.70 -9.84
N CYS A 290 10.42 21.86 -8.97
CA CYS A 290 10.35 22.80 -7.86
C CYS A 290 11.05 24.13 -8.14
N GLY A 291 12.18 24.13 -8.85
CA GLY A 291 13.06 25.29 -8.89
C GLY A 291 13.35 25.89 -10.28
N ALA A 292 12.94 25.26 -11.40
CA ALA A 292 13.27 25.78 -12.73
C ALA A 292 12.82 27.25 -12.95
N LEU A 293 11.65 27.62 -12.42
CA LEU A 293 11.12 28.98 -12.57
C LEU A 293 11.92 30.05 -11.79
N ALA A 294 12.94 29.67 -10.98
CA ALA A 294 13.90 30.61 -10.45
C ALA A 294 14.72 31.33 -11.57
N MET A 295 14.69 30.81 -12.82
CA MET A 295 15.20 31.51 -14.00
C MET A 295 14.54 32.90 -14.21
N LEU A 296 13.32 33.12 -13.69
CA LEU A 296 12.65 34.43 -13.74
C LEU A 296 13.20 35.45 -12.75
N VAL A 297 14.15 35.02 -11.88
CA VAL A 297 14.74 35.88 -10.85
C VAL A 297 16.22 36.14 -11.21
N PRO A 298 16.61 37.35 -11.57
CA PRO A 298 17.98 37.63 -12.03
C PRO A 298 19.09 37.21 -11.06
N GLU A 299 18.84 37.29 -9.75
CA GLU A 299 19.82 36.93 -8.71
C GLU A 299 19.91 35.41 -8.52
N LEU A 300 18.89 34.65 -8.93
CA LEU A 300 18.85 33.18 -8.80
C LEU A 300 19.20 32.45 -10.09
N ALA A 301 18.93 33.06 -11.25
CA ALA A 301 19.19 32.49 -12.58
C ALA A 301 20.62 31.94 -12.75
N PRO A 302 21.70 32.59 -12.26
CA PRO A 302 23.06 32.07 -12.35
C PRO A 302 23.26 30.71 -11.64
N ARG A 303 22.43 30.37 -10.64
CA ARG A 303 22.49 29.07 -9.94
C ARG A 303 21.96 27.92 -10.78
N LEU A 304 21.18 28.22 -11.83
CA LEU A 304 20.63 27.27 -12.78
C LEU A 304 21.46 27.14 -14.06
N SER A 305 22.65 27.79 -14.09
CA SER A 305 23.56 27.68 -15.22
C SER A 305 23.86 26.24 -15.59
N GLY A 306 23.72 25.88 -16.86
CA GLY A 306 23.78 24.52 -17.38
C GLY A 306 22.40 23.96 -17.75
N ILE A 307 21.28 24.55 -17.28
CA ILE A 307 19.92 24.13 -17.65
C ILE A 307 19.68 24.30 -19.16
N GLU A 308 20.28 25.34 -19.78
CA GLU A 308 20.26 25.64 -21.19
C GLU A 308 20.95 24.59 -22.05
N ARG A 309 21.67 23.65 -21.43
CA ARG A 309 22.40 22.56 -22.08
C ARG A 309 21.68 21.20 -21.98
N ALA A 310 20.58 21.15 -21.20
CA ALA A 310 19.81 19.92 -21.02
C ALA A 310 19.19 19.44 -22.35
N ASP A 311 19.13 18.13 -22.57
CA ASP A 311 18.41 17.53 -23.69
C ASP A 311 16.90 17.57 -23.47
N SER A 312 16.46 17.53 -22.20
CA SER A 312 15.07 17.72 -21.80
C SER A 312 14.96 18.32 -20.41
N LEU A 313 13.91 19.13 -20.21
CA LEU A 313 13.59 19.83 -18.96
C LEU A 313 12.12 19.58 -18.61
N ALA A 314 11.86 19.07 -17.41
CA ALA A 314 10.53 18.93 -16.83
C ALA A 314 10.30 19.96 -15.73
N PHE A 315 9.15 20.64 -15.70
CA PHE A 315 8.78 21.53 -14.60
C PHE A 315 7.26 21.74 -14.49
N ASP A 316 6.82 22.43 -13.42
CA ASP A 316 5.41 22.63 -13.10
C ASP A 316 5.06 24.12 -13.00
N PHE A 317 4.16 24.60 -13.85
CA PHE A 317 3.55 25.93 -13.69
C PHE A 317 2.61 26.01 -12.47
N HIS A 318 1.97 24.89 -12.10
CA HIS A 318 1.07 24.83 -10.96
C HIS A 318 1.76 24.78 -9.59
N LYS A 319 3.10 24.86 -9.56
CA LYS A 319 3.90 25.06 -8.34
C LYS A 319 4.28 26.54 -8.21
N TRP A 320 5.51 26.88 -8.48
CA TRP A 320 5.98 28.25 -8.33
C TRP A 320 5.42 29.24 -9.38
N GLY A 321 4.92 28.75 -10.51
CA GLY A 321 4.22 29.57 -11.51
C GLY A 321 2.84 30.02 -11.07
N GLN A 322 2.34 29.60 -9.90
CA GLN A 322 1.04 29.97 -9.31
C GLN A 322 -0.17 29.74 -10.22
N VAL A 323 -0.05 28.84 -11.20
CA VAL A 323 -1.15 28.42 -12.06
C VAL A 323 -2.01 27.39 -11.31
N PRO A 324 -3.35 27.43 -11.38
CA PRO A 324 -4.18 26.38 -10.80
C PRO A 324 -3.87 24.98 -11.37
N TYR A 325 -4.04 23.95 -10.56
CA TYR A 325 -3.85 22.57 -10.98
C TYR A 325 -4.78 22.17 -12.14
N ASP A 326 -4.29 21.37 -13.15
CA ASP A 326 -2.93 20.89 -13.35
C ASP A 326 -2.26 21.61 -14.53
N ALA A 327 -0.95 21.82 -14.49
CA ALA A 327 -0.15 22.41 -15.56
C ALA A 327 1.35 22.05 -15.42
N GLY A 328 1.68 20.79 -15.71
CA GLY A 328 3.06 20.32 -15.88
C GLY A 328 3.54 20.60 -17.29
N PHE A 329 4.85 20.68 -17.50
CA PHE A 329 5.46 21.01 -18.78
C PHE A 329 6.75 20.23 -19.04
N LEU A 330 6.90 19.77 -20.28
CA LEU A 330 8.12 19.20 -20.81
C LEU A 330 8.67 20.08 -21.92
N LEU A 331 9.97 20.35 -21.90
CA LEU A 331 10.71 20.97 -23.00
C LEU A 331 11.79 20.00 -23.46
N VAL A 332 11.89 19.76 -24.78
CA VAL A 332 12.87 18.84 -25.38
C VAL A 332 13.66 19.60 -26.43
N ARG A 333 14.99 19.53 -26.34
CA ARG A 333 15.95 20.28 -27.17
C ARG A 333 15.81 19.97 -28.65
N ASP A 334 15.71 18.68 -29.01
CA ASP A 334 15.57 18.22 -30.39
C ASP A 334 14.12 17.81 -30.68
N GLY A 335 13.40 18.65 -31.39
CA GLY A 335 11.99 18.41 -31.74
C GLY A 335 11.81 17.22 -32.70
N VAL A 336 12.80 16.86 -33.48
CA VAL A 336 12.75 15.69 -34.37
C VAL A 336 12.80 14.41 -33.53
N VAL A 337 13.70 14.35 -32.56
CA VAL A 337 13.83 13.25 -31.61
C VAL A 337 12.54 13.12 -30.78
N HIS A 338 12.00 14.24 -30.29
CA HIS A 338 10.74 14.24 -29.52
C HIS A 338 9.57 13.69 -30.34
N HIS A 339 9.40 14.19 -31.57
CA HIS A 339 8.36 13.71 -32.48
C HIS A 339 8.52 12.21 -32.78
N ARG A 340 9.73 11.74 -33.09
CA ARG A 340 9.99 10.32 -33.38
C ARG A 340 9.65 9.39 -32.21
N ALA A 341 9.77 9.86 -30.98
CA ALA A 341 9.47 9.06 -29.79
C ALA A 341 7.98 8.78 -29.61
N PHE A 342 7.08 9.66 -30.10
CA PHE A 342 5.65 9.52 -29.83
C PHE A 342 4.76 9.47 -31.06
N ALA A 343 5.18 10.07 -32.20
CA ALA A 343 4.32 10.14 -33.38
C ALA A 343 3.80 8.77 -33.82
N CYS A 344 2.48 8.70 -34.07
CA CYS A 344 1.78 7.52 -34.53
C CYS A 344 0.78 7.93 -35.60
N SER A 345 0.67 7.16 -36.68
CA SER A 345 -0.32 7.39 -37.73
C SER A 345 -1.49 6.41 -37.58
N ALA A 346 -2.71 6.92 -37.70
CA ALA A 346 -3.93 6.13 -37.78
C ALA A 346 -4.80 6.68 -38.91
N ALA A 347 -5.59 5.82 -39.56
CA ALA A 347 -6.36 6.22 -40.73
C ALA A 347 -7.35 7.37 -40.44
N TYR A 348 -7.97 7.37 -39.25
CA TYR A 348 -8.90 8.42 -38.81
C TYR A 348 -8.21 9.72 -38.34
N LEU A 349 -6.88 9.72 -38.21
CA LEU A 349 -6.04 10.87 -37.88
C LEU A 349 -5.24 11.36 -39.10
N ARG A 350 -5.72 11.11 -40.32
CA ARG A 350 -5.07 11.58 -41.53
C ARG A 350 -4.92 13.10 -41.48
N ARG A 351 -3.71 13.57 -41.82
CA ARG A 351 -3.37 14.98 -41.91
C ARG A 351 -3.69 15.51 -43.29
N GLU A 352 -4.18 16.77 -43.35
CA GLU A 352 -4.46 17.46 -44.60
C GLU A 352 -3.69 18.79 -44.66
N GLU A 353 -3.52 19.35 -45.84
CA GLU A 353 -2.82 20.62 -46.02
C GLU A 353 -3.68 21.82 -45.58
N ARG A 354 -4.98 21.68 -45.57
CA ARG A 354 -5.94 22.73 -45.16
C ARG A 354 -7.21 22.13 -44.53
N GLY A 355 -7.95 23.00 -43.87
CA GLY A 355 -9.17 22.62 -43.14
C GLY A 355 -8.84 22.14 -41.73
N LEU A 356 -9.82 21.66 -40.99
CA LEU A 356 -9.69 21.29 -39.58
C LEU A 356 -8.61 20.24 -39.31
N ALA A 357 -8.31 19.39 -40.28
CA ALA A 357 -7.27 18.35 -40.18
C ALA A 357 -5.86 18.84 -40.56
N ALA A 358 -5.65 20.14 -40.79
CA ALA A 358 -4.36 20.77 -41.06
C ALA A 358 -3.53 21.05 -39.80
N GLY A 359 -2.47 21.84 -39.90
CA GLY A 359 -1.68 22.31 -38.75
C GLY A 359 -0.73 21.32 -38.14
N SER A 360 -0.28 20.30 -38.90
CA SER A 360 0.75 19.31 -38.47
C SER A 360 2.14 19.96 -38.24
N PRO A 361 2.96 19.43 -37.28
CA PRO A 361 2.64 18.35 -36.36
C PRO A 361 1.67 18.77 -35.25
N TRP A 362 0.87 17.83 -34.77
CA TRP A 362 -0.08 18.07 -33.69
C TRP A 362 0.52 17.79 -32.32
N PRO A 363 -0.01 18.37 -31.23
CA PRO A 363 0.50 18.08 -29.88
C PRO A 363 0.48 16.60 -29.49
N CYS A 364 -0.48 15.81 -29.97
CA CYS A 364 -0.51 14.35 -29.75
C CYS A 364 0.66 13.59 -30.41
N ASP A 365 1.39 14.23 -31.30
CA ASP A 365 2.59 13.63 -31.92
C ASP A 365 3.83 13.73 -31.00
N PHE A 366 3.69 14.41 -29.83
CA PHE A 366 4.76 14.66 -28.86
C PHE A 366 4.50 14.04 -27.49
N GLY A 367 3.45 13.22 -27.32
CA GLY A 367 3.12 12.56 -26.05
C GLY A 367 2.08 11.48 -26.23
N PRO A 368 1.70 10.78 -25.13
CA PRO A 368 0.78 9.66 -25.18
C PRO A 368 -0.70 10.07 -25.33
N ASP A 369 -1.06 11.33 -25.00
CA ASP A 369 -2.44 11.77 -24.90
C ASP A 369 -2.98 12.25 -26.26
N LEU A 370 -4.03 11.59 -26.76
CA LEU A 370 -4.81 12.09 -27.91
C LEU A 370 -5.87 13.11 -27.46
N SER A 371 -6.54 12.89 -26.34
CA SER A 371 -7.48 13.82 -25.76
C SER A 371 -6.79 14.67 -24.70
N ARG A 372 -6.67 15.98 -24.98
CA ARG A 372 -5.92 16.91 -24.13
C ARG A 372 -6.76 18.15 -23.79
N GLY A 373 -6.92 18.44 -22.51
CA GLY A 373 -7.57 19.66 -22.04
C GLY A 373 -6.73 20.93 -22.32
N PHE A 374 -7.38 22.09 -22.26
CA PHE A 374 -6.77 23.38 -22.57
C PHE A 374 -5.95 23.94 -21.36
N ARG A 375 -4.97 23.16 -20.82
CA ARG A 375 -4.08 23.54 -19.72
C ARG A 375 -3.28 24.81 -20.01
N ALA A 376 -2.98 25.06 -21.27
CA ALA A 376 -2.22 26.22 -21.71
C ALA A 376 -2.95 27.55 -21.43
N LEU A 377 -4.31 27.60 -21.45
CA LEU A 377 -5.04 28.85 -21.33
C LEU A 377 -4.81 29.54 -19.98
N LYS A 378 -4.93 28.83 -18.88
CA LYS A 378 -4.71 29.40 -17.54
C LYS A 378 -3.26 29.84 -17.34
N THR A 379 -2.30 29.12 -17.93
CA THR A 379 -0.88 29.52 -17.93
C THR A 379 -0.66 30.78 -18.75
N TRP A 380 -1.27 30.86 -19.94
CA TRP A 380 -1.22 32.02 -20.81
C TRP A 380 -1.80 33.29 -20.14
N PHE A 381 -2.98 33.15 -19.52
CA PHE A 381 -3.60 34.24 -18.74
C PHE A 381 -2.70 34.72 -17.62
N THR A 382 -2.12 33.78 -16.84
CA THR A 382 -1.22 34.10 -15.74
C THR A 382 0.01 34.87 -16.24
N LEU A 383 0.66 34.37 -17.31
CA LEU A 383 1.81 35.07 -17.91
C LEU A 383 1.47 36.41 -18.52
N LYS A 384 0.31 36.55 -19.19
CA LYS A 384 -0.13 37.79 -19.82
C LYS A 384 -0.55 38.87 -18.81
N VAL A 385 -1.21 38.46 -17.72
CA VAL A 385 -1.74 39.38 -16.72
C VAL A 385 -0.67 39.85 -15.75
N TYR A 386 0.19 38.94 -15.27
CA TYR A 386 1.18 39.29 -14.28
C TYR A 386 2.56 39.60 -14.89
N GLY A 387 2.88 39.05 -16.06
CA GLY A 387 4.22 39.14 -16.65
C GLY A 387 5.27 38.31 -15.89
N THR A 388 6.42 38.12 -16.50
CA THR A 388 7.54 37.39 -15.89
C THR A 388 8.17 38.10 -14.71
N GLU A 389 8.16 39.43 -14.71
CA GLU A 389 8.72 40.26 -13.63
C GLU A 389 7.97 40.09 -12.31
N ALA A 390 6.63 40.18 -12.32
CA ALA A 390 5.85 40.04 -11.10
C ALA A 390 5.87 38.58 -10.58
N LEU A 391 5.92 37.61 -11.48
CA LEU A 391 6.10 36.18 -11.09
C LEU A 391 7.50 35.96 -10.49
N GLY A 392 8.54 36.52 -11.08
CA GLY A 392 9.90 36.52 -10.55
C GLY A 392 9.98 37.20 -9.17
N ALA A 393 9.33 38.35 -9.00
CA ALA A 393 9.26 39.04 -7.70
C ALA A 393 8.53 38.19 -6.64
N ALA A 394 7.45 37.46 -6.99
CA ALA A 394 6.79 36.55 -6.07
C ALA A 394 7.70 35.37 -5.65
N ILE A 395 8.47 34.81 -6.58
CA ILE A 395 9.47 33.76 -6.32
C ILE A 395 10.57 34.30 -5.40
N SER A 396 11.16 35.46 -5.71
CA SER A 396 12.19 36.12 -4.89
C SER A 396 11.70 36.37 -3.47
N ARG A 397 10.44 36.80 -3.31
CA ARG A 397 9.82 37.02 -1.99
C ARG A 397 9.69 35.75 -1.20
N THR A 398 9.31 34.61 -1.79
CA THR A 398 9.22 33.32 -1.08
C THR A 398 10.59 32.82 -0.63
N CYS A 399 11.65 33.04 -1.42
CA CYS A 399 13.03 32.81 -1.02
C CYS A 399 13.49 33.73 0.13
N ALA A 400 13.07 34.97 0.11
CA ALA A 400 13.37 35.91 1.21
C ALA A 400 12.66 35.49 2.51
N LEU A 401 11.44 34.97 2.44
CA LEU A 401 10.74 34.41 3.61
C LEU A 401 11.43 33.13 4.14
N ALA A 402 12.00 32.32 3.27
CA ALA A 402 12.79 31.16 3.71
C ALA A 402 14.06 31.59 4.47
N ARG A 403 14.77 32.61 3.98
CA ARG A 403 15.91 33.19 4.72
C ARG A 403 15.47 33.88 6.02
N TYR A 404 14.30 34.48 6.06
CA TYR A 404 13.73 35.00 7.29
C TYR A 404 13.45 33.90 8.31
N LEU A 405 12.86 32.76 7.86
CA LEU A 405 12.66 31.61 8.71
C LEU A 405 13.98 31.04 9.26
N GLU A 406 15.03 30.94 8.43
CA GLU A 406 16.38 30.54 8.83
C GLU A 406 16.91 31.45 9.97
N GLN A 407 16.79 32.77 9.84
CA GLN A 407 17.19 33.73 10.87
C GLN A 407 16.39 33.54 12.18
N ARG A 408 15.07 33.29 12.07
CA ARG A 408 14.21 33.01 13.24
C ARG A 408 14.59 31.73 13.94
N ILE A 409 14.95 30.68 13.19
CA ILE A 409 15.42 29.39 13.75
C ILE A 409 16.77 29.60 14.46
N ALA A 410 17.71 30.28 13.83
CA ALA A 410 19.03 30.55 14.41
C ALA A 410 18.98 31.39 15.71
N ALA A 411 17.93 32.20 15.89
CA ALA A 411 17.71 32.99 17.09
C ALA A 411 17.12 32.18 18.26
N MET A 412 16.66 30.96 18.05
CA MET A 412 16.01 30.09 19.06
C MET A 412 16.91 28.91 19.41
N SER A 413 17.37 28.82 20.65
CA SER A 413 18.25 27.73 21.12
C SER A 413 17.59 26.34 21.04
N GLU A 414 16.25 26.29 21.09
CA GLU A 414 15.45 25.09 21.00
C GLU A 414 15.31 24.54 19.59
N LEU A 415 15.67 25.33 18.58
CA LEU A 415 15.54 24.91 17.18
C LEU A 415 16.92 24.62 16.56
N GLU A 416 16.90 23.84 15.49
CA GLU A 416 18.10 23.45 14.77
C GLU A 416 17.80 23.32 13.27
N LEU A 417 18.60 24.01 12.45
CA LEU A 417 18.56 23.87 11.00
C LEU A 417 19.24 22.56 10.59
N LEU A 418 18.63 21.80 9.68
CA LEU A 418 19.14 20.47 9.27
C LEU A 418 19.71 20.45 7.83
N ALA A 419 19.48 21.49 7.04
CA ALA A 419 20.06 21.66 5.71
C ALA A 419 20.24 23.15 5.37
N PRO A 420 21.18 23.51 4.48
CA PRO A 420 21.30 24.88 3.97
C PRO A 420 20.02 25.33 3.26
N VAL A 421 19.67 26.60 3.39
CA VAL A 421 18.51 27.20 2.72
C VAL A 421 18.95 27.78 1.36
N GLU A 422 18.71 27.00 0.31
CA GLU A 422 19.12 27.38 -1.07
C GLU A 422 18.04 28.17 -1.81
N LEU A 423 16.78 27.76 -1.72
CA LEU A 423 15.63 28.41 -2.36
C LEU A 423 14.55 28.73 -1.30
N ASN A 424 13.39 28.14 -1.41
CA ASN A 424 12.20 28.43 -0.62
C ASN A 424 11.77 27.28 0.32
N ILE A 425 12.63 26.31 0.54
CA ILE A 425 12.39 25.19 1.46
C ILE A 425 13.34 25.28 2.64
N VAL A 426 12.79 25.13 3.85
CA VAL A 426 13.55 25.16 5.10
C VAL A 426 13.27 23.87 5.88
N CYS A 427 14.35 23.14 6.22
CA CYS A 427 14.31 21.91 6.98
C CYS A 427 14.93 22.14 8.36
N PHE A 428 14.14 22.02 9.41
CA PHE A 428 14.59 22.27 10.79
C PHE A 428 13.92 21.31 11.76
N ARG A 429 14.36 21.29 13.01
CA ARG A 429 13.70 20.51 14.08
C ARG A 429 13.71 21.25 15.40
N TYR A 430 12.79 20.89 16.27
CA TYR A 430 12.83 21.19 17.68
C TYR A 430 13.80 20.22 18.36
N ARG A 431 14.73 20.74 19.19
CA ARG A 431 15.72 19.96 19.91
C ARG A 431 15.06 19.26 21.08
N ALA A 432 15.05 17.92 21.06
CA ALA A 432 14.52 17.10 22.13
C ALA A 432 15.29 15.77 22.20
N GLU A 433 15.26 15.12 23.34
CA GLU A 433 15.86 13.79 23.51
C GLU A 433 15.25 12.77 22.55
N GLU A 434 13.90 12.81 22.36
CA GLU A 434 13.16 12.00 21.40
C GLU A 434 12.76 12.82 20.16
N ALA A 435 13.76 13.47 19.52
CA ALA A 435 13.52 14.47 18.48
C ALA A 435 12.58 13.99 17.34
N HIS A 436 12.70 12.75 16.90
CA HIS A 436 11.83 12.19 15.85
C HIS A 436 10.36 12.17 16.26
N ARG A 437 10.05 11.64 17.45
CA ARG A 437 8.68 11.56 17.96
C ARG A 437 8.10 12.93 18.23
N VAL A 438 8.88 13.79 18.88
CA VAL A 438 8.44 15.14 19.24
C VAL A 438 8.15 15.97 17.98
N ASN A 439 9.03 15.96 16.98
CA ASN A 439 8.85 16.73 15.75
C ASN A 439 7.73 16.17 14.87
N ALA A 440 7.54 14.84 14.79
CA ALA A 440 6.40 14.25 14.11
C ALA A 440 5.07 14.72 14.76
N ARG A 441 5.00 14.71 16.09
CA ARG A 441 3.81 15.16 16.83
C ARG A 441 3.57 16.66 16.68
N ILE A 442 4.62 17.48 16.71
CA ILE A 442 4.53 18.93 16.49
C ILE A 442 3.87 19.21 15.14
N VAL A 443 4.28 18.52 14.05
CA VAL A 443 3.71 18.75 12.72
C VAL A 443 2.22 18.41 12.69
N ILE A 444 1.80 17.31 13.31
CA ILE A 444 0.37 16.94 13.41
C ILE A 444 -0.42 18.03 14.15
N GLU A 445 0.05 18.47 15.32
CA GLU A 445 -0.63 19.51 16.12
C GLU A 445 -0.67 20.86 15.39
N LEU A 446 0.37 21.20 14.62
CA LEU A 446 0.39 22.40 13.78
C LEU A 446 -0.69 22.35 12.70
N GLN A 447 -0.82 21.22 11.99
CA GLN A 447 -1.81 20.99 10.95
C GLN A 447 -3.24 21.03 11.53
N GLU A 448 -3.49 20.30 12.62
CA GLU A 448 -4.78 20.24 13.30
C GLU A 448 -5.17 21.58 13.93
N SER A 449 -4.21 22.44 14.28
CA SER A 449 -4.50 23.78 14.77
C SER A 449 -5.15 24.70 13.71
N GLY A 450 -5.09 24.33 12.43
CA GLY A 450 -5.63 25.13 11.33
C GLY A 450 -4.88 26.41 11.03
N VAL A 451 -3.73 26.69 11.65
CA VAL A 451 -2.99 27.96 11.51
C VAL A 451 -1.89 27.86 10.47
N VAL A 452 -1.04 26.84 10.59
CA VAL A 452 0.04 26.54 9.63
C VAL A 452 0.13 25.04 9.41
N ALA A 453 0.43 24.65 8.19
CA ALA A 453 0.52 23.23 7.79
C ALA A 453 1.86 22.94 7.11
N PRO A 454 2.95 22.71 7.86
CA PRO A 454 4.21 22.19 7.34
C PRO A 454 4.09 20.68 7.08
N SER A 455 5.14 20.08 6.50
CA SER A 455 5.30 18.62 6.34
C SER A 455 6.53 18.12 7.09
N THR A 456 6.79 16.81 6.98
CA THR A 456 8.03 16.19 7.48
C THR A 456 8.88 15.67 6.33
N THR A 457 10.20 15.56 6.56
CA THR A 457 11.13 14.80 5.72
C THR A 457 12.27 14.24 6.57
N ILE A 458 13.16 13.43 5.98
CA ILE A 458 14.35 12.89 6.66
C ILE A 458 15.59 13.50 6.02
N ILE A 459 16.41 14.17 6.81
CA ILE A 459 17.69 14.76 6.39
C ILE A 459 18.80 14.15 7.25
N GLY A 460 19.76 13.49 6.63
CA GLY A 460 20.87 12.86 7.35
C GLY A 460 20.40 11.88 8.45
N GLY A 461 19.31 11.15 8.23
CA GLY A 461 18.72 10.25 9.23
C GLY A 461 17.89 10.96 10.32
N CYS A 462 17.78 12.31 10.30
CA CYS A 462 16.99 13.09 11.26
C CYS A 462 15.64 13.48 10.68
N LEU A 463 14.56 13.30 11.45
CA LEU A 463 13.25 13.83 11.05
C LEU A 463 13.27 15.36 11.17
N ALA A 464 12.99 16.03 10.06
CA ALA A 464 12.85 17.46 9.93
C ALA A 464 11.39 17.88 9.86
N ILE A 465 11.06 19.01 10.45
CA ILE A 465 9.91 19.84 10.07
C ILE A 465 10.32 20.54 8.79
N ARG A 466 9.55 20.38 7.72
CA ARG A 466 9.84 20.89 6.39
C ARG A 466 8.79 21.94 6.02
N ALA A 467 9.23 23.17 5.85
CA ALA A 467 8.43 24.30 5.40
C ALA A 467 8.79 24.63 3.94
N ALA A 468 7.89 24.29 3.01
CA ALA A 468 7.98 24.65 1.60
C ALA A 468 7.16 25.92 1.34
N ILE A 469 7.82 27.07 1.24
CA ILE A 469 7.20 28.38 1.11
C ILE A 469 6.97 28.68 -0.37
N VAL A 470 5.86 28.15 -0.92
CA VAL A 470 5.54 28.23 -2.35
C VAL A 470 4.46 29.27 -2.64
N ASN A 471 3.48 29.40 -1.74
CA ASN A 471 2.29 30.22 -1.94
C ASN A 471 2.64 31.72 -1.95
N HIS A 472 2.20 32.42 -2.99
CA HIS A 472 2.44 33.87 -3.12
C HIS A 472 1.72 34.71 -2.06
N ARG A 473 0.74 34.14 -1.32
CA ARG A 473 0.03 34.85 -0.23
C ARG A 473 0.74 34.75 1.11
N THR A 474 1.68 33.84 1.29
CA THR A 474 2.45 33.64 2.54
C THR A 474 3.21 34.92 2.88
N GLY A 475 3.18 35.30 4.16
CA GLY A 475 3.88 36.48 4.70
C GLY A 475 4.68 36.12 5.95
N ARG A 476 5.26 37.18 6.61
CA ARG A 476 6.04 36.99 7.84
C ARG A 476 5.19 36.48 8.99
N SER A 477 3.91 36.85 9.08
CA SER A 477 2.99 36.42 10.12
C SER A 477 2.84 34.87 10.17
N GLU A 478 2.80 34.22 9.01
CA GLU A 478 2.71 32.79 8.91
C GLU A 478 4.03 32.10 9.31
N ILE A 479 5.17 32.72 8.98
CA ILE A 479 6.51 32.26 9.39
C ILE A 479 6.68 32.39 10.91
N ASP A 480 6.29 33.53 11.49
CA ASP A 480 6.35 33.73 12.95
C ASP A 480 5.45 32.72 13.69
N ALA A 481 4.21 32.50 13.21
CA ALA A 481 3.30 31.53 13.76
C ALA A 481 3.88 30.09 13.71
N LEU A 482 4.57 29.73 12.62
CA LEU A 482 5.25 28.43 12.51
C LEU A 482 6.30 28.26 13.61
N VAL A 483 7.18 29.25 13.79
CA VAL A 483 8.28 29.20 14.77
C VAL A 483 7.73 29.20 16.20
N GLU A 484 6.86 30.15 16.53
CA GLU A 484 6.34 30.33 17.89
C GLU A 484 5.54 29.13 18.36
N ARG A 485 4.66 28.59 17.49
CA ARG A 485 3.86 27.39 17.82
C ARG A 485 4.74 26.15 17.91
N THR A 486 5.76 25.98 17.03
CA THR A 486 6.70 24.87 17.14
C THR A 486 7.41 24.88 18.51
N VAL A 487 7.89 26.02 18.95
CA VAL A 487 8.55 26.16 20.26
C VAL A 487 7.57 25.92 21.39
N ALA A 488 6.36 26.52 21.34
CA ALA A 488 5.34 26.33 22.38
C ALA A 488 4.92 24.87 22.53
N LEU A 489 4.67 24.16 21.43
CA LEU A 489 4.32 22.73 21.42
C LEU A 489 5.49 21.87 21.94
N GLY A 490 6.70 22.15 21.51
CA GLY A 490 7.90 21.46 21.96
C GLY A 490 8.12 21.59 23.47
N ARG A 491 8.02 22.81 24.01
CA ARG A 491 8.09 23.08 25.47
C ARG A 491 6.98 22.36 26.24
N SER A 492 5.73 22.41 25.76
CA SER A 492 4.61 21.71 26.38
C SER A 492 4.83 20.20 26.45
N MET A 493 5.33 19.59 25.37
CA MET A 493 5.63 18.17 25.33
C MET A 493 6.77 17.78 26.28
N GLN A 494 7.82 18.60 26.38
CA GLN A 494 8.91 18.38 27.34
C GLN A 494 8.43 18.54 28.79
N GLN A 495 7.60 19.54 29.09
CA GLN A 495 7.03 19.71 30.45
C GLN A 495 6.14 18.53 30.85
N ARG A 496 5.30 18.03 29.95
CA ARG A 496 4.48 16.82 30.18
C ARG A 496 5.35 15.59 30.42
N ALA A 497 6.43 15.42 29.69
CA ALA A 497 7.40 14.35 29.88
C ALA A 497 8.10 14.47 31.26
N MET A 498 8.43 15.68 31.73
CA MET A 498 9.00 15.92 33.05
C MET A 498 7.97 15.70 34.19
N GLN A 499 6.71 16.06 33.98
CA GLN A 499 5.63 15.86 34.97
C GLN A 499 5.21 14.38 35.10
N SER A 500 5.37 13.57 34.04
CA SER A 500 5.15 12.12 34.10
C SER A 500 6.31 11.37 34.75
N GLN A 501 7.41 12.04 35.10
CA GLN A 501 8.58 11.48 35.81
C GLN A 501 8.51 11.58 37.32
N ALA A 502 7.35 11.90 37.95
CA ALA A 502 7.17 11.67 39.38
C ALA A 502 7.13 10.16 39.66
N PRO A 503 7.82 9.67 40.71
CA PRO A 503 8.19 8.27 40.81
C PRO A 503 6.98 7.36 41.04
N GLN A 504 6.58 6.61 40.07
CA GLN A 504 5.85 5.35 40.21
C GLN A 504 6.84 4.20 39.96
N THR A 505 7.01 3.44 41.01
CA THR A 505 7.82 2.22 41.12
C THR A 505 7.49 1.25 39.97
N ASN A 506 8.48 0.92 39.19
CA ASN A 506 8.82 -0.21 38.32
C ASN A 506 9.43 0.20 36.96
N ALA A 507 10.50 1.00 37.00
CA ALA A 507 11.21 1.49 35.82
C ALA A 507 12.31 0.54 35.29
N ALA A 508 12.43 -0.68 35.83
CA ALA A 508 13.56 -1.57 35.53
C ALA A 508 13.40 -2.39 34.23
N GLU A 509 12.21 -2.50 33.63
CA GLU A 509 11.96 -3.39 32.47
C GLU A 509 11.83 -2.68 31.11
N TRP A 510 11.96 -1.34 31.04
CA TRP A 510 11.57 -0.53 29.87
C TRP A 510 12.74 0.05 29.06
N GLN A 511 13.95 -0.50 29.17
CA GLN A 511 15.14 -0.01 28.49
C GLN A 511 15.45 -0.54 27.07
N PRO A 512 14.73 -1.49 26.43
CA PRO A 512 15.27 -2.18 25.26
C PRO A 512 15.39 -1.35 23.99
N ARG A 513 14.44 -0.46 23.68
CA ARG A 513 14.46 0.27 22.39
C ARG A 513 15.43 1.46 22.41
N ARG A 514 15.44 2.27 23.46
CA ARG A 514 16.42 3.36 23.63
C ARG A 514 17.85 2.84 23.65
N ALA A 515 18.06 1.69 24.30
CA ALA A 515 19.34 1.02 24.29
C ALA A 515 19.73 0.56 22.88
N ARG A 516 18.79 -0.01 22.09
CA ARG A 516 19.03 -0.42 20.71
C ARG A 516 19.28 0.75 19.77
N GLU A 517 18.54 1.87 19.89
CA GLU A 517 18.81 3.09 19.11
C GLU A 517 20.13 3.76 19.50
N SER A 518 20.53 3.70 20.77
CA SER A 518 21.84 4.13 21.19
C SER A 518 22.95 3.23 20.64
N ALA A 519 22.74 1.91 20.69
CA ALA A 519 23.66 0.95 20.11
C ALA A 519 23.77 1.10 18.58
N LEU A 520 22.67 1.46 17.88
CA LEU A 520 22.71 1.74 16.46
C LEU A 520 23.59 2.94 16.13
N ARG A 521 23.45 4.04 16.88
CA ARG A 521 24.32 5.23 16.71
C ARG A 521 25.78 4.93 16.99
N GLU A 522 26.05 4.14 18.02
CA GLU A 522 27.42 3.71 18.34
C GLU A 522 28.00 2.83 17.23
N LEU A 523 27.22 1.87 16.70
CA LEU A 523 27.61 1.06 15.56
C LEU A 523 27.88 1.90 14.30
N GLU A 524 27.04 2.87 14.01
CA GLU A 524 27.21 3.78 12.87
C GLU A 524 28.48 4.64 13.03
N ALA A 525 28.78 5.11 14.23
CA ALA A 525 30.03 5.83 14.51
C ALA A 525 31.26 4.90 14.35
N ARG A 526 31.19 3.66 14.79
CA ARG A 526 32.25 2.66 14.60
C ARG A 526 32.44 2.28 13.13
N ILE A 527 31.36 2.13 12.36
CA ILE A 527 31.41 1.88 10.92
C ILE A 527 32.05 3.07 10.18
N ALA A 528 31.81 4.31 10.63
CA ALA A 528 32.44 5.49 10.06
C ALA A 528 33.98 5.49 10.28
N LEU A 529 34.47 4.91 11.36
CA LEU A 529 35.92 4.76 11.66
C LEU A 529 36.55 3.56 10.93
N ASP A 530 35.79 2.51 10.69
CA ASP A 530 36.19 1.33 9.92
C ASP A 530 35.12 0.94 8.89
N PRO A 531 35.15 1.60 7.73
CA PRO A 531 34.12 1.43 6.71
C PRO A 531 34.05 0.03 6.07
N ASP A 532 35.08 -0.80 6.23
CA ASP A 532 35.16 -2.14 5.65
C ASP A 532 34.84 -3.26 6.64
N ALA A 533 34.57 -2.93 7.92
CA ALA A 533 34.21 -3.90 8.93
C ALA A 533 32.85 -4.58 8.65
N VAL A 534 32.87 -5.75 8.04
CA VAL A 534 31.69 -6.55 7.67
C VAL A 534 30.86 -6.93 8.90
N SER A 535 31.51 -7.29 10.02
CA SER A 535 30.83 -7.65 11.27
C SER A 535 29.99 -6.50 11.84
N LEU A 536 30.52 -5.27 11.87
CA LEU A 536 29.79 -4.11 12.37
C LEU A 536 28.60 -3.78 11.47
N ARG A 537 28.73 -3.97 10.15
CA ARG A 537 27.62 -3.78 9.18
C ARG A 537 26.55 -4.85 9.35
N PHE A 538 26.94 -6.08 9.64
CA PHE A 538 26.01 -7.16 9.96
C PHE A 538 25.25 -6.86 11.26
N ASP A 539 25.94 -6.45 12.33
CA ASP A 539 25.30 -6.06 13.59
C ASP A 539 24.34 -4.89 13.39
N ARG A 540 24.69 -3.92 12.56
CA ARG A 540 23.81 -2.82 12.16
C ARG A 540 22.57 -3.33 11.43
N ALA A 541 22.70 -4.29 10.51
CA ALA A 541 21.59 -4.87 9.78
C ALA A 541 20.62 -5.62 10.72
N CYS A 542 21.15 -6.40 11.66
CA CYS A 542 20.37 -7.07 12.71
C CYS A 542 19.58 -6.05 13.54
N LEU A 543 20.28 -5.02 14.04
CA LEU A 543 19.70 -4.01 14.91
C LEU A 543 18.62 -3.18 14.21
N LEU A 544 18.81 -2.84 12.92
CA LEU A 544 17.79 -2.19 12.10
C LEU A 544 16.53 -3.06 11.92
N THR A 545 16.73 -4.36 11.76
CA THR A 545 15.63 -5.34 11.66
C THR A 545 14.88 -5.46 12.99
N GLU A 546 15.58 -5.53 14.12
CA GLU A 546 14.99 -5.56 15.46
C GLU A 546 14.23 -4.28 15.80
N LEU A 547 14.67 -3.12 15.28
CA LEU A 547 13.98 -1.85 15.41
C LEU A 547 12.76 -1.72 14.47
N GLY A 548 12.48 -2.74 13.63
CA GLY A 548 11.38 -2.73 12.66
C GLY A 548 11.64 -1.84 11.44
N ARG A 549 12.88 -1.37 11.25
CA ARG A 549 13.32 -0.58 10.09
C ARG A 549 13.60 -1.52 8.91
N THR A 550 12.55 -2.15 8.39
CA THR A 550 12.59 -3.27 7.45
C THR A 550 13.36 -2.98 6.16
N LEU A 551 13.11 -1.80 5.54
CA LEU A 551 13.80 -1.40 4.31
C LEU A 551 15.29 -1.13 4.55
N ASP A 552 15.61 -0.47 5.66
CA ASP A 552 17.00 -0.18 6.04
C ASP A 552 17.73 -1.46 6.40
N GLY A 553 17.08 -2.38 7.13
CA GLY A 553 17.62 -3.70 7.46
C GLY A 553 17.93 -4.53 6.20
N ARG A 554 16.98 -4.57 5.24
CA ARG A 554 17.21 -5.22 3.95
C ARG A 554 18.43 -4.65 3.22
N ASN A 555 18.48 -3.33 3.08
CA ASN A 555 19.59 -2.66 2.38
C ASN A 555 20.92 -2.89 3.11
N ALA A 556 20.91 -2.93 4.45
CA ALA A 556 22.09 -3.21 5.24
C ALA A 556 22.58 -4.66 5.08
N TYR A 557 21.68 -5.66 5.02
CA TYR A 557 22.07 -7.04 4.69
C TYR A 557 22.64 -7.16 3.27
N LEU A 558 22.07 -6.47 2.30
CA LEU A 558 22.62 -6.42 0.93
C LEU A 558 23.99 -5.76 0.89
N ASP A 559 24.23 -4.73 1.71
CA ASP A 559 25.55 -4.10 1.86
C ASP A 559 26.61 -5.06 2.45
N VAL A 560 26.22 -5.89 3.42
CA VAL A 560 27.06 -6.99 3.94
C VAL A 560 27.38 -7.98 2.83
N LEU A 561 26.37 -8.43 2.08
CA LEU A 561 26.54 -9.44 1.03
C LEU A 561 27.29 -8.91 -0.21
N ALA A 562 27.26 -7.61 -0.46
CA ALA A 562 28.08 -6.98 -1.48
C ALA A 562 29.59 -7.08 -1.17
N ARG A 563 29.96 -7.13 0.12
CA ARG A 563 31.36 -7.27 0.58
C ARG A 563 31.76 -8.72 0.82
N GLU A 564 30.86 -9.49 1.40
CA GLU A 564 31.04 -10.91 1.69
C GLU A 564 29.83 -11.71 1.17
N PRO A 565 29.82 -12.09 -0.12
CA PRO A 565 28.69 -12.79 -0.75
C PRO A 565 28.35 -14.14 -0.09
N SER A 566 29.24 -14.71 0.68
CA SER A 566 29.06 -15.97 1.41
C SER A 566 28.71 -15.78 2.89
N HIS A 567 28.40 -14.55 3.33
CA HIS A 567 28.11 -14.30 4.74
C HIS A 567 26.83 -15.03 5.19
N ARG A 568 27.01 -16.16 5.87
CA ARG A 568 25.96 -17.12 6.21
C ARG A 568 24.75 -16.50 6.92
N LEU A 569 25.01 -15.76 7.99
CA LEU A 569 23.93 -15.16 8.79
C LEU A 569 23.21 -14.04 8.01
N ALA A 570 23.91 -13.28 7.16
CA ALA A 570 23.28 -12.25 6.35
C ALA A 570 22.33 -12.84 5.29
N LEU A 571 22.71 -13.96 4.64
CA LEU A 571 21.83 -14.68 3.70
C LEU A 571 20.58 -15.19 4.40
N ASN A 572 20.70 -15.85 5.55
CA ASN A 572 19.56 -16.38 6.30
C ASN A 572 18.64 -15.26 6.83
N ASN A 573 19.21 -14.22 7.44
CA ASN A 573 18.44 -13.11 8.00
C ASN A 573 17.77 -12.27 6.90
N LEU A 574 18.43 -12.06 5.76
CA LEU A 574 17.82 -11.44 4.58
C LEU A 574 16.64 -12.27 4.06
N GLY A 575 16.82 -13.60 3.95
CA GLY A 575 15.75 -14.51 3.57
C GLY A 575 14.54 -14.42 4.51
N THR A 576 14.78 -14.42 5.82
CA THR A 576 13.73 -14.28 6.85
C THR A 576 13.00 -12.94 6.76
N LEU A 577 13.74 -11.85 6.53
CA LEU A 577 13.18 -10.52 6.37
C LEU A 577 12.32 -10.42 5.10
N LEU A 578 12.80 -10.96 3.98
CA LEU A 578 12.09 -10.99 2.70
C LEU A 578 10.82 -11.86 2.79
N HIS A 579 10.91 -13.03 3.42
CA HIS A 579 9.76 -13.91 3.64
C HIS A 579 8.68 -13.23 4.50
N GLY A 580 9.08 -12.62 5.62
CA GLY A 580 8.18 -11.90 6.51
C GLY A 580 7.53 -10.65 5.90
N THR A 581 8.08 -10.12 4.80
CA THR A 581 7.56 -8.97 4.04
C THR A 581 6.87 -9.35 2.73
N GLY A 582 6.66 -10.66 2.48
CA GLY A 582 5.90 -11.18 1.34
C GLY A 582 6.69 -11.41 0.05
N TYR A 583 7.99 -11.12 0.02
CA TYR A 583 8.87 -11.37 -1.14
C TYR A 583 9.35 -12.81 -1.20
N ARG A 584 8.42 -13.78 -1.33
CA ARG A 584 8.68 -15.23 -1.23
C ARG A 584 9.74 -15.75 -2.21
N THR A 585 9.69 -15.33 -3.47
CA THR A 585 10.68 -15.74 -4.49
C THR A 585 12.09 -15.28 -4.14
N ALA A 586 12.25 -14.04 -3.71
CA ALA A 586 13.55 -13.51 -3.28
C ALA A 586 14.04 -14.18 -1.99
N ALA A 587 13.15 -14.51 -1.04
CA ALA A 587 13.47 -15.26 0.16
C ALA A 587 13.99 -16.67 -0.18
N ARG A 588 13.29 -17.38 -1.10
CA ARG A 588 13.74 -18.68 -1.59
C ARG A 588 15.13 -18.61 -2.21
N THR A 589 15.40 -17.59 -3.03
CA THR A 589 16.74 -17.39 -3.61
C THR A 589 17.81 -17.21 -2.53
N ALA A 590 17.54 -16.36 -1.53
CA ALA A 590 18.48 -16.13 -0.43
C ALA A 590 18.77 -17.41 0.39
N TYR A 591 17.73 -18.19 0.68
CA TYR A 591 17.89 -19.47 1.39
C TYR A 591 18.57 -20.56 0.55
N THR A 592 18.32 -20.60 -0.75
CA THR A 592 19.01 -21.53 -1.67
C THR A 592 20.50 -21.21 -1.73
N GLU A 593 20.86 -19.92 -1.83
CA GLU A 593 22.26 -19.49 -1.76
C GLU A 593 22.91 -19.80 -0.40
N ALA A 594 22.18 -19.62 0.70
CA ALA A 594 22.66 -19.95 2.03
C ALA A 594 22.98 -21.46 2.16
N ALA A 595 22.05 -22.32 1.78
CA ALA A 595 22.22 -23.77 1.83
C ALA A 595 23.31 -24.27 0.87
N ALA A 596 23.42 -23.69 -0.33
CA ALA A 596 24.45 -24.04 -1.33
C ALA A 596 25.86 -23.65 -0.86
N ARG A 597 26.02 -22.47 -0.25
CA ARG A 597 27.32 -21.98 0.22
C ARG A 597 27.73 -22.57 1.57
N HIS A 598 26.76 -23.02 2.37
CA HIS A 598 26.95 -23.56 3.69
C HIS A 598 26.25 -24.92 3.87
N PRO A 599 26.68 -25.99 3.15
CA PRO A 599 25.99 -27.28 3.14
C PRO A 599 25.98 -28.03 4.48
N GLY A 600 26.76 -27.60 5.45
CA GLY A 600 26.77 -28.11 6.84
C GLY A 600 25.96 -27.27 7.84
N ASP A 601 25.32 -26.19 7.42
CA ASP A 601 24.54 -25.30 8.29
C ASP A 601 23.08 -25.75 8.39
N ALA A 602 22.70 -26.30 9.54
CA ALA A 602 21.35 -26.81 9.77
C ALA A 602 20.27 -25.74 9.53
N MET A 603 20.49 -24.50 10.01
CA MET A 603 19.53 -23.40 9.89
C MET A 603 19.25 -23.01 8.43
N SER A 604 20.28 -22.96 7.58
CA SER A 604 20.10 -22.68 6.15
C SER A 604 19.21 -23.72 5.45
N HIS A 605 19.41 -25.00 5.79
CA HIS A 605 18.57 -26.09 5.28
C HIS A 605 17.15 -26.03 5.86
N VAL A 606 16.97 -25.72 7.14
CA VAL A 606 15.64 -25.56 7.75
C VAL A 606 14.87 -24.43 7.08
N ASN A 607 15.50 -23.28 6.89
CA ASN A 607 14.84 -22.13 6.24
C ASN A 607 14.43 -22.44 4.80
N LEU A 608 15.27 -23.13 4.04
CA LEU A 608 14.93 -23.56 2.67
C LEU A 608 13.82 -24.62 2.69
N ALA A 609 13.87 -25.59 3.60
CA ALA A 609 12.85 -26.61 3.74
C ALA A 609 11.48 -26.03 4.10
N ASN A 610 11.42 -25.02 4.98
CA ASN A 610 10.19 -24.33 5.35
C ASN A 610 9.49 -23.71 4.13
N ILE A 611 10.22 -23.00 3.27
CA ILE A 611 9.62 -22.37 2.08
C ILE A 611 9.24 -23.41 1.01
N LEU A 612 9.99 -24.50 0.87
CA LEU A 612 9.65 -25.62 -0.01
C LEU A 612 8.38 -26.35 0.48
N PHE A 613 8.22 -26.50 1.79
CA PHE A 613 7.00 -27.05 2.38
C PHE A 613 5.79 -26.15 2.09
N GLU A 614 5.93 -24.83 2.28
CA GLU A 614 4.87 -23.86 1.97
C GLU A 614 4.46 -23.88 0.49
N THR A 615 5.40 -24.16 -0.43
CA THR A 615 5.12 -24.27 -1.87
C THR A 615 4.64 -25.66 -2.29
N GLY A 616 4.57 -26.62 -1.36
CA GLY A 616 4.08 -27.98 -1.60
C GLY A 616 5.11 -28.92 -2.21
N GLU A 617 6.39 -28.56 -2.21
CA GLU A 617 7.52 -29.35 -2.71
C GLU A 617 7.99 -30.33 -1.60
N LEU A 618 7.08 -31.23 -1.14
CA LEU A 618 7.28 -32.08 0.02
C LEU A 618 8.55 -32.97 -0.03
N PRO A 619 8.90 -33.63 -1.17
CA PRO A 619 10.11 -34.43 -1.24
C PRO A 619 11.39 -33.61 -1.04
N ALA A 620 11.48 -32.43 -1.64
CA ALA A 620 12.62 -31.54 -1.49
C ALA A 620 12.70 -30.93 -0.07
N ALA A 621 11.55 -30.55 0.50
CA ALA A 621 11.50 -30.11 1.90
C ALA A 621 12.00 -31.18 2.86
N ARG A 622 11.57 -32.42 2.67
CA ARG A 622 12.05 -33.59 3.45
C ARG A 622 13.55 -33.75 3.38
N GLU A 623 14.14 -33.73 2.18
CA GLU A 623 15.58 -33.89 1.97
C GLU A 623 16.40 -32.82 2.72
N HIS A 624 15.94 -31.58 2.69
CA HIS A 624 16.58 -30.49 3.40
C HIS A 624 16.44 -30.61 4.92
N TYR A 625 15.27 -31.00 5.46
CA TYR A 625 15.16 -31.30 6.89
C TYR A 625 16.03 -32.48 7.32
N GLU A 626 16.10 -33.55 6.52
CA GLU A 626 17.02 -34.67 6.79
C GLU A 626 18.48 -34.20 6.78
N THR A 627 18.84 -33.29 5.90
CA THR A 627 20.18 -32.71 5.85
C THR A 627 20.47 -31.86 7.09
N ALA A 628 19.51 -31.05 7.53
CA ALA A 628 19.63 -30.29 8.76
C ALA A 628 19.80 -31.20 9.99
N LEU A 629 19.01 -32.28 10.10
CA LEU A 629 19.08 -33.24 11.20
C LEU A 629 20.35 -34.12 11.16
N ARG A 630 20.95 -34.33 9.99
CA ARG A 630 22.29 -34.94 9.90
C ARG A 630 23.39 -34.02 10.42
N ALA A 631 23.27 -32.71 10.20
CA ALA A 631 24.21 -31.72 10.72
C ALA A 631 24.02 -31.50 12.23
N GLU A 632 22.77 -31.35 12.67
CA GLU A 632 22.39 -31.13 14.08
C GLU A 632 21.23 -32.08 14.46
N PRO A 633 21.51 -33.26 15.02
CA PRO A 633 20.51 -34.30 15.31
C PRO A 633 19.38 -33.88 16.26
N ASN A 634 19.58 -32.85 17.08
CA ASN A 634 18.60 -32.37 18.05
C ASN A 634 18.06 -30.96 17.66
N HIS A 635 18.15 -30.54 16.39
CA HIS A 635 17.68 -29.24 15.95
C HIS A 635 16.16 -29.15 16.05
N PRO A 636 15.56 -28.32 16.94
CA PRO A 636 14.13 -28.39 17.23
C PRO A 636 13.27 -28.04 16.04
N GLU A 637 13.60 -26.94 15.33
CA GLU A 637 12.81 -26.47 14.17
C GLU A 637 12.89 -27.47 12.99
N ALA A 638 14.00 -28.20 12.83
CA ALA A 638 14.10 -29.27 11.83
C ALA A 638 13.18 -30.45 12.19
N HIS A 639 13.11 -30.83 13.47
CA HIS A 639 12.17 -31.85 13.94
C HIS A 639 10.72 -31.40 13.76
N GLN A 640 10.38 -30.16 14.11
CA GLN A 640 9.04 -29.59 13.93
C GLN A 640 8.63 -29.60 12.45
N GLY A 641 9.48 -29.13 11.55
CA GLY A 641 9.22 -29.11 10.10
C GLY A 641 9.11 -30.53 9.51
N MET A 642 9.98 -31.45 9.90
CA MET A 642 9.93 -32.86 9.50
C MET A 642 8.62 -33.53 9.93
N ALA A 643 8.13 -33.21 11.14
CA ALA A 643 6.85 -33.72 11.62
C ALA A 643 5.69 -33.32 10.72
N TYR A 644 5.66 -32.09 10.23
CA TYR A 644 4.63 -31.63 9.28
C TYR A 644 4.75 -32.35 7.93
N VAL A 645 5.97 -32.48 7.40
CA VAL A 645 6.20 -33.19 6.12
C VAL A 645 5.78 -34.64 6.21
N LEU A 646 6.13 -35.36 7.28
CA LEU A 646 5.79 -36.78 7.45
C LEU A 646 4.30 -37.00 7.63
N ALA A 647 3.62 -36.09 8.36
CA ALA A 647 2.16 -36.12 8.47
C ALA A 647 1.47 -35.97 7.10
N GLU A 648 1.96 -35.01 6.28
CA GLU A 648 1.44 -34.79 4.90
C GLU A 648 1.73 -36.01 3.98
N LEU A 649 2.80 -36.75 4.23
CA LEU A 649 3.15 -37.99 3.52
C LEU A 649 2.45 -39.22 4.07
N GLY A 650 1.69 -39.09 5.18
CA GLY A 650 0.93 -40.17 5.81
C GLY A 650 1.73 -41.04 6.80
N ASP A 651 2.95 -40.65 7.17
CA ASP A 651 3.75 -41.31 8.22
C ASP A 651 3.47 -40.69 9.60
N GLU A 652 2.32 -41.07 10.19
CA GLU A 652 1.91 -40.56 11.49
C GLU A 652 2.84 -40.96 12.64
N ASN A 653 3.48 -42.14 12.57
CA ASN A 653 4.41 -42.60 13.62
C ASN A 653 5.71 -41.78 13.60
N GLY A 654 6.27 -41.55 12.42
CA GLY A 654 7.41 -40.66 12.23
C GLY A 654 7.11 -39.23 12.65
N ALA A 655 5.95 -38.72 12.23
CA ALA A 655 5.49 -37.38 12.60
C ALA A 655 5.36 -37.22 14.12
N ALA A 656 4.76 -38.18 14.82
CA ALA A 656 4.60 -38.14 16.29
C ALA A 656 5.93 -38.16 17.03
N TRP A 657 6.89 -38.96 16.54
CA TRP A 657 8.23 -38.98 17.10
C TRP A 657 8.95 -37.63 16.94
N HIS A 658 8.91 -37.07 15.73
CA HIS A 658 9.53 -35.77 15.44
C HIS A 658 8.84 -34.62 16.19
N ARG A 659 7.53 -34.63 16.40
CA ARG A 659 6.83 -33.63 17.26
C ARG A 659 7.37 -33.68 18.70
N ARG A 660 7.54 -34.87 19.26
CA ARG A 660 8.07 -35.02 20.62
C ARG A 660 9.47 -34.46 20.76
N GLU A 661 10.36 -34.77 19.82
CA GLU A 661 11.72 -34.24 19.85
C GLU A 661 11.77 -32.73 19.63
N GLY A 662 10.94 -32.19 18.73
CA GLY A 662 10.94 -30.78 18.38
C GLY A 662 10.30 -29.83 19.41
N PHE A 663 9.43 -30.33 20.29
CA PHE A 663 8.75 -29.50 21.29
C PHE A 663 9.12 -29.84 22.75
N ARG A 664 9.98 -30.82 23.00
CA ARG A 664 10.34 -31.32 24.33
C ARG A 664 10.66 -30.21 25.33
N ASP A 665 11.47 -29.24 24.94
CA ASP A 665 11.94 -28.12 25.79
C ASP A 665 11.52 -26.73 25.23
N ARG A 666 10.61 -26.70 24.27
CA ARG A 666 10.17 -25.47 23.57
C ARG A 666 8.65 -25.37 23.44
N HIS A 667 7.96 -25.65 24.52
CA HIS A 667 6.49 -25.52 24.59
C HIS A 667 6.02 -24.14 25.05
N LEU A 668 6.93 -23.26 25.51
CA LEU A 668 6.67 -21.87 25.88
C LEU A 668 7.65 -20.95 25.17
N ILE A 669 7.14 -20.03 24.34
CA ILE A 669 7.94 -19.12 23.52
C ILE A 669 7.47 -17.70 23.77
N ALA A 670 8.34 -16.81 24.24
CA ALA A 670 8.07 -15.38 24.31
C ALA A 670 8.46 -14.70 23.00
N LEU A 671 7.50 -14.06 22.33
CA LEU A 671 7.76 -13.28 21.12
C LEU A 671 8.31 -11.90 21.49
N PRO A 672 9.16 -11.30 20.64
CA PRO A 672 9.73 -9.98 20.91
C PRO A 672 8.64 -8.90 20.98
N TYR A 673 8.72 -8.05 21.99
CA TYR A 673 7.91 -6.83 22.09
C TYR A 673 8.71 -5.63 21.59
N ARG A 674 8.11 -4.79 20.73
CA ARG A 674 8.75 -3.63 20.10
C ARG A 674 8.09 -2.29 20.42
N GLY A 675 7.13 -2.27 21.36
CA GLY A 675 6.43 -1.06 21.78
C GLY A 675 7.25 -0.15 22.69
N GLU A 676 6.72 1.05 22.94
CA GLU A 676 7.33 2.08 23.79
C GLU A 676 6.65 2.18 25.18
N GLY A 677 5.47 1.57 25.35
CA GLY A 677 4.65 1.61 26.56
C GLY A 677 4.58 0.25 27.27
N ALA A 678 3.80 0.14 28.37
CA ALA A 678 3.51 -1.14 29.02
C ALA A 678 2.82 -2.09 28.04
N PRO A 679 3.34 -3.32 27.80
CA PRO A 679 2.67 -4.24 26.91
C PRO A 679 1.37 -4.76 27.49
N ILE A 680 0.43 -5.02 26.63
CA ILE A 680 -0.66 -5.92 26.96
C ILE A 680 -0.12 -7.34 26.78
N SER A 681 0.12 -8.06 27.86
CA SER A 681 0.62 -9.45 27.81
C SER A 681 -0.52 -10.38 27.38
N LEU A 682 -0.30 -11.11 26.26
CA LEU A 682 -1.26 -12.03 25.68
C LEU A 682 -0.68 -13.46 25.72
N LEU A 683 -1.45 -14.40 26.23
CA LEU A 683 -1.14 -15.82 26.18
C LEU A 683 -1.82 -16.43 24.96
N GLN A 684 -1.03 -16.91 23.97
CA GLN A 684 -1.53 -17.58 22.78
C GLN A 684 -1.40 -19.10 22.94
N LEU A 685 -2.53 -19.82 22.87
CA LEU A 685 -2.53 -21.28 22.87
C LEU A 685 -2.49 -21.80 21.42
N VAL A 686 -1.58 -22.72 21.14
CA VAL A 686 -1.42 -23.35 19.82
C VAL A 686 -1.30 -24.87 19.95
N SER A 687 -1.61 -25.58 18.86
CA SER A 687 -1.41 -27.03 18.72
C SER A 687 -0.17 -27.33 17.86
N CYS A 688 0.59 -28.35 18.23
CA CYS A 688 1.71 -28.88 17.47
C CYS A 688 1.30 -29.67 16.21
N VAL A 689 0.04 -30.09 16.11
CA VAL A 689 -0.46 -30.85 14.93
C VAL A 689 -1.01 -29.94 13.84
N GLY A 690 -1.14 -28.65 14.09
CA GLY A 690 -1.72 -27.68 13.15
C GLY A 690 -3.16 -27.27 13.53
N GLY A 691 -3.94 -26.75 12.57
CA GLY A 691 -5.30 -26.24 12.84
C GLY A 691 -5.32 -24.94 13.64
N ASN A 692 -4.22 -24.21 13.67
CA ASN A 692 -4.09 -22.93 14.38
C ASN A 692 -4.48 -21.75 13.50
N VAL A 693 -5.11 -20.74 14.10
CA VAL A 693 -5.36 -19.44 13.45
C VAL A 693 -4.06 -18.63 13.46
N PRO A 694 -3.60 -18.14 12.31
CA PRO A 694 -2.42 -17.25 12.23
C PRO A 694 -2.80 -15.84 12.68
N ILE A 695 -2.66 -15.56 13.98
CA ILE A 695 -3.05 -14.27 14.56
C ILE A 695 -2.02 -13.15 14.36
N ARG A 696 -0.85 -13.45 13.80
CA ARG A 696 0.25 -12.52 13.57
C ARG A 696 -0.16 -11.27 12.78
N ASN A 697 -1.11 -11.39 11.84
CA ASN A 697 -1.53 -10.29 10.97
C ASN A 697 -2.32 -9.18 11.71
N PHE A 698 -2.93 -9.47 12.84
CA PHE A 698 -3.70 -8.51 13.61
C PHE A 698 -3.15 -8.23 15.02
N LEU A 699 -2.10 -8.93 15.45
CA LEU A 699 -1.34 -8.60 16.67
C LEU A 699 -0.22 -7.64 16.33
N ASP A 700 -0.32 -6.41 16.83
CA ASP A 700 0.76 -5.43 16.77
C ASP A 700 1.72 -5.68 17.93
N ASP A 701 2.95 -6.10 17.64
CA ASP A 701 3.99 -6.33 18.63
C ASP A 701 4.53 -5.06 19.31
N ARG A 702 3.98 -3.90 18.95
CA ARG A 702 4.16 -2.63 19.66
C ARG A 702 3.12 -2.40 20.74
N VAL A 703 2.07 -3.22 20.76
CA VAL A 703 0.96 -3.18 21.73
C VAL A 703 0.96 -4.44 22.60
N PHE A 704 1.15 -5.61 21.97
CA PHE A 704 1.03 -6.90 22.62
C PHE A 704 2.40 -7.58 22.83
N GLN A 705 2.66 -8.02 24.06
CA GLN A 705 3.70 -8.99 24.41
C GLN A 705 3.08 -10.39 24.35
N THR A 706 3.41 -11.17 23.34
CA THR A 706 2.80 -12.50 23.13
C THR A 706 3.67 -13.62 23.69
N HIS A 707 3.07 -14.48 24.51
CA HIS A 707 3.64 -15.75 24.98
C HIS A 707 2.89 -16.89 24.31
N VAL A 708 3.59 -17.65 23.46
CA VAL A 708 2.99 -18.80 22.73
C VAL A 708 3.20 -20.05 23.56
N VAL A 709 2.10 -20.77 23.82
CA VAL A 709 2.12 -22.06 24.54
C VAL A 709 1.62 -23.16 23.64
N VAL A 710 2.42 -24.21 23.46
CA VAL A 710 2.02 -25.45 22.76
C VAL A 710 1.30 -26.35 23.76
N ALA A 711 -0.04 -26.39 23.62
CA ALA A 711 -0.91 -26.95 24.64
C ALA A 711 -0.62 -28.41 25.01
N GLU A 712 -0.24 -29.26 24.04
CA GLU A 712 0.03 -30.67 24.23
C GLU A 712 1.29 -30.96 25.05
N PHE A 713 2.21 -29.99 25.13
CA PHE A 713 3.51 -30.16 25.80
C PHE A 713 3.66 -29.31 27.05
N TYR A 714 2.60 -28.56 27.42
CA TYR A 714 2.66 -27.70 28.61
C TYR A 714 2.59 -28.54 29.90
N ASP A 715 3.56 -28.30 30.79
CA ASP A 715 3.59 -28.92 32.12
C ASP A 715 2.78 -28.08 33.12
N SER A 716 1.70 -28.64 33.63
CA SER A 716 0.82 -27.97 34.62
C SER A 716 1.51 -27.64 35.96
N GLN A 717 2.72 -28.14 36.22
CA GLN A 717 3.54 -27.78 37.38
C GLN A 717 4.29 -26.46 37.20
N VAL A 718 4.39 -25.96 35.95
CA VAL A 718 5.02 -24.67 35.63
C VAL A 718 3.94 -23.59 35.62
N PRO A 719 4.08 -22.45 36.35
CA PRO A 719 3.10 -21.39 36.31
C PRO A 719 3.04 -20.73 34.92
N LEU A 720 1.84 -20.37 34.49
CA LEU A 720 1.67 -19.60 33.27
C LEU A 720 2.35 -18.22 33.37
N PRO A 721 2.96 -17.72 32.30
CA PRO A 721 3.46 -16.34 32.27
C PRO A 721 2.37 -15.35 32.67
N SER A 722 2.73 -14.22 33.30
CA SER A 722 1.78 -13.15 33.57
C SER A 722 1.13 -12.65 32.27
N HIS A 723 -0.20 -12.59 32.23
CA HIS A 723 -0.95 -12.20 31.05
C HIS A 723 -2.28 -11.51 31.41
N HIS A 724 -2.73 -10.59 30.53
CA HIS A 724 -3.97 -9.85 30.66
C HIS A 724 -5.14 -10.55 29.96
N LEU A 725 -4.86 -11.35 28.93
CA LEU A 725 -5.87 -12.13 28.18
C LEU A 725 -5.26 -13.39 27.57
N VAL A 726 -6.12 -14.37 27.30
CA VAL A 726 -5.76 -15.60 26.58
C VAL A 726 -6.42 -15.59 25.21
N PHE A 727 -5.66 -15.87 24.15
CA PHE A 727 -6.21 -16.14 22.83
C PHE A 727 -5.98 -17.63 22.51
N ASN A 728 -7.05 -18.42 22.47
CA ASN A 728 -6.97 -19.78 21.99
C ASN A 728 -6.96 -19.76 20.46
N ALA A 729 -5.77 -19.91 19.87
CA ALA A 729 -5.58 -19.99 18.42
C ALA A 729 -5.85 -21.39 17.84
N ILE A 730 -6.05 -22.40 18.68
CA ILE A 730 -6.40 -23.76 18.24
C ILE A 730 -7.85 -23.73 17.74
N GLY A 731 -8.05 -23.78 16.43
CA GLY A 731 -9.36 -23.56 15.80
C GLY A 731 -10.02 -24.83 15.25
N ASP A 732 -9.26 -25.92 14.99
CA ASP A 732 -9.78 -27.15 14.37
C ASP A 732 -10.04 -28.22 15.41
N ALA A 733 -11.32 -28.47 15.70
CA ALA A 733 -11.75 -29.48 16.67
C ALA A 733 -11.52 -30.93 16.19
N ASP A 734 -11.60 -31.15 14.87
CA ASP A 734 -11.43 -32.50 14.29
C ASP A 734 -9.95 -32.92 14.27
N LEU A 735 -9.03 -31.95 14.00
CA LEU A 735 -7.59 -32.24 13.93
C LEU A 735 -6.92 -32.13 15.30
N ALA A 736 -7.24 -31.10 16.10
CA ALA A 736 -6.51 -30.75 17.31
C ALA A 736 -7.31 -31.01 18.61
N GLY A 737 -8.23 -31.97 18.62
CA GLY A 737 -9.07 -32.28 19.77
C GLY A 737 -8.29 -32.54 21.07
N HIS A 738 -7.14 -33.23 20.97
CA HIS A 738 -6.26 -33.49 22.13
C HIS A 738 -5.63 -32.17 22.66
N ALA A 739 -5.18 -31.29 21.77
CA ALA A 739 -4.65 -29.98 22.16
C ALA A 739 -5.73 -29.10 22.83
N LEU A 740 -6.95 -29.11 22.29
CA LEU A 740 -8.08 -28.40 22.89
C LEU A 740 -8.47 -28.93 24.27
N ALA A 741 -8.37 -30.26 24.48
CA ALA A 741 -8.59 -30.87 25.79
C ALA A 741 -7.50 -30.41 26.79
N ALA A 742 -6.26 -30.36 26.40
CA ALA A 742 -5.16 -29.85 27.21
C ALA A 742 -5.35 -28.36 27.50
N ALA A 743 -5.65 -27.55 26.47
CA ALA A 743 -5.94 -26.11 26.60
C ALA A 743 -7.12 -25.85 27.54
N LYS A 744 -8.18 -26.67 27.49
CA LYS A 744 -9.32 -26.59 28.43
C LYS A 744 -8.88 -26.77 29.87
N SER A 745 -7.98 -27.71 30.13
CA SER A 745 -7.43 -27.93 31.48
C SER A 745 -6.59 -26.74 31.96
N MET A 746 -5.87 -26.08 31.06
CA MET A 746 -5.08 -24.88 31.37
C MET A 746 -5.95 -23.68 31.77
N MET A 747 -7.21 -23.60 31.33
CA MET A 747 -8.12 -22.51 31.72
C MET A 747 -8.45 -22.47 33.20
N ALA A 748 -8.23 -23.57 33.93
CA ALA A 748 -8.33 -23.57 35.39
C ALA A 748 -7.15 -22.85 36.10
N LEU A 749 -6.07 -22.55 35.38
CA LEU A 749 -4.86 -21.89 35.91
C LEU A 749 -4.87 -20.37 35.69
N THR A 750 -5.91 -19.81 35.09
CA THR A 750 -6.00 -18.38 34.79
C THR A 750 -7.40 -17.83 35.06
N ALA A 751 -7.48 -16.59 35.52
CA ALA A 751 -8.72 -15.82 35.63
C ALA A 751 -8.86 -14.78 34.48
N ALA A 752 -7.86 -14.68 33.58
CA ALA A 752 -7.88 -13.72 32.48
C ALA A 752 -8.99 -14.05 31.46
N PRO A 753 -9.57 -13.05 30.79
CA PRO A 753 -10.53 -13.27 29.72
C PRO A 753 -9.96 -14.17 28.62
N VAL A 754 -10.78 -15.12 28.14
CA VAL A 754 -10.39 -16.10 27.13
C VAL A 754 -11.15 -15.83 25.84
N ILE A 755 -10.42 -15.55 24.74
CA ILE A 755 -10.96 -15.45 23.39
C ILE A 755 -11.00 -16.85 22.79
N ASN A 756 -12.14 -17.25 22.24
CA ASN A 756 -12.40 -18.59 21.73
C ASN A 756 -12.14 -19.69 22.78
N ALA A 757 -12.96 -19.72 23.82
CA ALA A 757 -12.83 -20.75 24.86
C ALA A 757 -12.65 -22.16 24.29
N PRO A 758 -11.64 -22.94 24.73
CA PRO A 758 -11.35 -24.27 24.16
C PRO A 758 -12.56 -25.23 24.14
N SER A 759 -13.44 -25.12 25.14
CA SER A 759 -14.68 -25.90 25.21
C SER A 759 -15.69 -25.52 24.11
N ALA A 760 -15.76 -24.23 23.72
CA ALA A 760 -16.62 -23.79 22.63
C ALA A 760 -16.07 -24.25 21.26
N VAL A 761 -14.74 -24.18 21.08
CA VAL A 761 -14.10 -24.68 19.86
C VAL A 761 -14.25 -26.20 19.71
N LEU A 762 -14.10 -26.98 20.78
CA LEU A 762 -14.34 -28.44 20.76
C LEU A 762 -15.74 -28.82 20.21
N ALA A 763 -16.74 -27.96 20.41
CA ALA A 763 -18.09 -28.18 19.91
C ALA A 763 -18.27 -27.82 18.41
N THR A 764 -17.20 -27.40 17.70
CA THR A 764 -17.24 -27.02 16.27
C THR A 764 -16.73 -28.10 15.33
N GLY A 765 -16.54 -29.34 15.79
CA GLY A 765 -16.27 -30.50 14.91
C GLY A 765 -17.33 -30.59 13.80
N ARG A 766 -16.93 -30.96 12.58
CA ARG A 766 -17.82 -30.91 11.39
C ARG A 766 -19.14 -31.62 11.56
N ALA A 767 -19.12 -32.82 12.07
CA ALA A 767 -20.32 -33.62 12.27
C ALA A 767 -21.26 -33.02 13.33
N ASP A 768 -20.70 -32.67 14.48
CA ASP A 768 -21.46 -32.08 15.58
C ASP A 768 -22.03 -30.69 15.21
N ASN A 769 -21.22 -29.91 14.51
CA ASN A 769 -21.61 -28.57 14.09
C ASN A 769 -22.70 -28.61 13.00
N ALA A 770 -22.59 -29.51 12.04
CA ALA A 770 -23.63 -29.72 11.03
C ALA A 770 -24.97 -30.14 11.71
N GLN A 771 -24.95 -31.02 12.71
CA GLN A 771 -26.15 -31.44 13.46
C GLN A 771 -26.73 -30.26 14.29
N ARG A 772 -25.89 -29.46 14.96
CA ARG A 772 -26.37 -28.31 15.74
C ARG A 772 -27.02 -27.27 14.84
N LEU A 773 -26.42 -26.95 13.71
CA LEU A 773 -26.83 -25.87 12.81
C LEU A 773 -28.01 -26.28 11.91
N SER A 774 -28.27 -27.58 11.69
CA SER A 774 -29.39 -28.08 10.91
C SER A 774 -30.77 -27.79 11.50
N ARG A 775 -30.84 -27.33 12.76
CA ARG A 775 -32.09 -27.03 13.46
C ARG A 775 -32.72 -25.68 13.00
N GLN A 776 -31.97 -24.87 12.25
CA GLN A 776 -32.45 -23.59 11.74
C GLN A 776 -33.15 -23.76 10.39
N PRO A 777 -34.39 -23.26 10.20
CA PRO A 777 -35.16 -23.44 8.95
C PRO A 777 -34.50 -22.90 7.70
N ASN A 778 -33.65 -21.86 7.80
CA ASN A 778 -32.99 -21.23 6.67
C ASN A 778 -31.54 -21.70 6.47
N VAL A 779 -31.15 -22.82 7.09
CA VAL A 779 -29.81 -23.41 7.01
C VAL A 779 -29.91 -24.86 6.54
N VAL A 780 -29.29 -25.17 5.43
CA VAL A 780 -29.15 -26.53 4.89
C VAL A 780 -27.74 -27.00 5.21
N THR A 781 -27.62 -28.02 6.06
CA THR A 781 -26.35 -28.65 6.39
C THR A 781 -26.19 -29.97 5.66
N PRO A 782 -24.99 -30.32 5.14
CA PRO A 782 -24.79 -31.62 4.50
C PRO A 782 -24.79 -32.74 5.53
N ALA A 783 -25.51 -33.83 5.25
CA ALA A 783 -25.32 -35.07 5.99
C ALA A 783 -23.83 -35.47 5.94
N THR A 784 -23.23 -35.72 7.11
CA THR A 784 -21.78 -35.99 7.22
C THR A 784 -21.57 -37.15 8.16
N ILE A 785 -20.78 -38.16 7.74
CA ILE A 785 -20.42 -39.30 8.57
C ILE A 785 -18.97 -39.74 8.26
N THR A 786 -18.24 -40.15 9.27
CA THR A 786 -16.92 -40.77 9.09
C THR A 786 -17.05 -42.28 9.30
N LEU A 787 -16.58 -43.05 8.32
CA LEU A 787 -16.66 -44.52 8.32
C LEU A 787 -15.28 -45.12 8.09
N PRO A 788 -14.98 -46.29 8.73
CA PRO A 788 -13.85 -47.13 8.35
C PRO A 788 -13.90 -47.48 6.85
N ARG A 789 -12.75 -47.34 6.18
CA ARG A 789 -12.63 -47.61 4.75
C ARG A 789 -13.09 -49.01 4.36
N GLU A 790 -12.93 -49.97 5.25
CA GLU A 790 -13.35 -51.36 5.07
C GLU A 790 -14.85 -51.53 4.82
N LEU A 791 -15.66 -50.63 5.40
CA LEU A 791 -17.10 -50.61 5.21
C LEU A 791 -17.57 -50.00 3.87
N LEU A 792 -16.62 -49.46 3.11
CA LEU A 792 -16.84 -48.83 1.80
C LEU A 792 -16.31 -49.73 0.65
N GLY A 793 -16.19 -51.04 0.85
CA GLY A 793 -15.73 -51.97 -0.17
C GLY A 793 -16.67 -52.03 -1.40
N PRO A 794 -16.15 -52.44 -2.58
CA PRO A 794 -16.81 -52.21 -3.89
C PRO A 794 -18.20 -52.89 -4.03
N VAL A 795 -18.52 -53.89 -3.24
CA VAL A 795 -19.78 -54.64 -3.31
C VAL A 795 -20.84 -54.07 -2.35
N GLU A 796 -20.43 -53.53 -1.20
CA GLU A 796 -21.32 -53.09 -0.11
C GLU A 796 -21.48 -51.58 0.02
N ALA A 797 -20.58 -50.79 -0.61
CA ALA A 797 -20.53 -49.37 -0.42
C ALA A 797 -21.83 -48.63 -0.79
N GLY A 798 -22.45 -48.96 -1.91
CA GLY A 798 -23.70 -48.32 -2.33
C GLY A 798 -24.85 -48.58 -1.35
N SER A 799 -24.93 -49.79 -0.80
CA SER A 799 -25.95 -50.16 0.19
C SER A 799 -25.64 -49.57 1.57
N THR A 800 -24.39 -49.43 1.92
CA THR A 800 -23.94 -48.79 3.16
C THR A 800 -24.28 -47.28 3.12
N LEU A 801 -23.94 -46.59 2.03
CA LEU A 801 -24.28 -45.16 1.84
C LEU A 801 -25.79 -44.92 1.87
N ALA A 802 -26.57 -45.76 1.16
CA ALA A 802 -28.02 -45.64 1.14
C ALA A 802 -28.64 -45.84 2.54
N ARG A 803 -28.12 -46.80 3.35
CA ARG A 803 -28.56 -46.99 4.74
C ARG A 803 -28.32 -45.79 5.64
N HIS A 804 -27.28 -45.02 5.36
CA HIS A 804 -26.98 -43.76 6.05
C HIS A 804 -27.65 -42.55 5.41
N GLY A 805 -28.50 -42.72 4.41
CA GLY A 805 -29.31 -41.67 3.79
C GLY A 805 -28.58 -40.83 2.73
N PHE A 806 -27.37 -41.24 2.27
CA PHE A 806 -26.64 -40.53 1.25
C PHE A 806 -27.15 -40.84 -0.15
N GLN A 807 -27.17 -39.79 -1.00
CA GLN A 807 -27.49 -39.83 -2.42
C GLN A 807 -26.35 -39.27 -3.25
N PHE A 808 -26.04 -39.88 -4.38
CA PHE A 808 -25.04 -39.32 -5.32
C PHE A 808 -25.56 -38.04 -6.00
N PRO A 809 -24.68 -37.05 -6.24
CA PRO A 809 -23.25 -37.09 -5.95
C PRO A 809 -22.94 -36.91 -4.45
N ILE A 810 -21.86 -37.52 -4.00
CA ILE A 810 -21.32 -37.39 -2.65
C ILE A 810 -19.88 -36.83 -2.70
N LEU A 811 -19.42 -36.27 -1.59
CA LEU A 811 -18.04 -35.90 -1.40
C LEU A 811 -17.35 -36.89 -0.46
N LEU A 812 -16.14 -37.34 -0.85
CA LEU A 812 -15.25 -38.16 -0.04
C LEU A 812 -14.03 -37.39 0.37
N ARG A 813 -13.65 -37.52 1.64
CA ARG A 813 -12.49 -36.84 2.20
C ARG A 813 -11.74 -37.72 3.19
N THR A 814 -10.41 -37.62 3.18
CA THR A 814 -9.58 -38.12 4.27
C THR A 814 -9.60 -37.14 5.43
N PRO A 815 -9.91 -37.53 6.69
CA PRO A 815 -9.80 -36.64 7.86
C PRO A 815 -8.39 -36.09 8.03
N GLY A 816 -8.25 -34.87 8.60
CA GLY A 816 -6.96 -34.24 8.94
C GLY A 816 -6.28 -33.49 7.81
N PHE A 817 -6.75 -33.54 6.55
CA PHE A 817 -6.18 -32.75 5.43
C PHE A 817 -6.97 -31.49 5.14
N HIS A 818 -6.22 -30.41 4.83
CA HIS A 818 -6.77 -29.07 4.53
C HIS A 818 -6.57 -28.68 3.06
N THR A 819 -7.07 -27.51 2.65
CA THR A 819 -6.89 -26.92 1.31
C THR A 819 -7.43 -27.77 0.15
N GLY A 820 -8.40 -28.65 0.45
CA GLY A 820 -9.04 -29.50 -0.56
C GLY A 820 -8.17 -30.66 -1.08
N ARG A 821 -7.06 -30.99 -0.42
CA ARG A 821 -6.29 -32.19 -0.71
C ARG A 821 -7.07 -33.44 -0.24
N HIS A 822 -6.91 -34.56 -0.92
CA HIS A 822 -7.61 -35.81 -0.63
C HIS A 822 -9.11 -35.60 -0.44
N PHE A 823 -9.71 -34.82 -1.36
CA PHE A 823 -11.10 -34.42 -1.37
C PHE A 823 -11.67 -34.62 -2.78
N LEU A 824 -12.56 -35.57 -2.96
CA LEU A 824 -13.11 -35.99 -4.25
C LEU A 824 -14.64 -35.88 -4.26
N ARG A 825 -15.21 -35.55 -5.41
CA ARG A 825 -16.62 -35.68 -5.70
C ARG A 825 -16.83 -36.97 -6.48
N ILE A 826 -17.79 -37.79 -6.05
CA ILE A 826 -18.16 -39.08 -6.63
C ILE A 826 -19.56 -38.92 -7.18
N GLU A 827 -19.71 -39.05 -8.48
CA GLU A 827 -20.97 -38.83 -9.19
C GLU A 827 -21.95 -39.99 -9.07
N ASN A 828 -21.41 -41.23 -8.94
CA ASN A 828 -22.21 -42.47 -8.92
C ASN A 828 -21.44 -43.60 -8.23
N ALA A 829 -22.15 -44.73 -7.99
CA ALA A 829 -21.59 -45.87 -7.31
C ALA A 829 -20.43 -46.58 -8.06
N VAL A 830 -20.34 -46.39 -9.38
CA VAL A 830 -19.28 -47.04 -10.20
C VAL A 830 -17.94 -46.32 -9.97
N GLU A 831 -17.94 -45.01 -9.78
CA GLU A 831 -16.73 -44.21 -9.54
C GLU A 831 -16.18 -44.39 -8.13
N LEU A 832 -16.98 -44.90 -7.18
CA LEU A 832 -16.63 -45.00 -5.77
C LEU A 832 -15.35 -45.81 -5.53
N GLY A 833 -15.21 -46.96 -6.20
CA GLY A 833 -14.02 -47.81 -6.08
C GLY A 833 -12.72 -47.12 -6.53
N GLY A 834 -12.77 -46.36 -7.65
CA GLY A 834 -11.66 -45.55 -8.15
C GLY A 834 -11.32 -44.39 -7.21
N GLY A 835 -12.34 -43.72 -6.65
CA GLY A 835 -12.17 -42.64 -5.68
C GLY A 835 -11.53 -43.12 -4.37
N LEU A 836 -11.97 -44.30 -3.86
CA LEU A 836 -11.38 -44.89 -2.67
C LEU A 836 -9.87 -45.20 -2.86
N ALA A 837 -9.48 -45.67 -4.04
CA ALA A 837 -8.08 -45.99 -4.33
C ALA A 837 -7.16 -44.74 -4.32
N GLN A 838 -7.70 -43.55 -4.57
CA GLN A 838 -6.95 -42.30 -4.62
C GLN A 838 -6.78 -41.60 -3.26
N LEU A 839 -7.56 -41.99 -2.26
CA LEU A 839 -7.56 -41.36 -0.95
C LEU A 839 -6.71 -42.16 0.04
N PRO A 840 -5.81 -41.57 0.82
CA PRO A 840 -5.10 -42.27 1.90
C PRO A 840 -5.97 -42.44 3.16
N GLY A 841 -5.48 -43.16 4.16
CA GLY A 841 -6.10 -43.27 5.47
C GLY A 841 -6.99 -44.48 5.67
N ARG A 842 -7.25 -44.81 6.95
CA ARG A 842 -8.09 -45.93 7.37
C ARG A 842 -9.57 -45.56 7.50
N GLU A 843 -9.84 -44.28 7.67
CA GLU A 843 -11.18 -43.72 7.79
C GLU A 843 -11.42 -42.69 6.71
N LEU A 844 -12.64 -42.56 6.26
CA LEU A 844 -13.06 -41.58 5.27
C LEU A 844 -14.33 -40.86 5.75
N THR A 845 -14.34 -39.54 5.58
CA THR A 845 -15.53 -38.72 5.82
C THR A 845 -16.33 -38.63 4.53
N ILE A 846 -17.58 -39.04 4.60
CA ILE A 846 -18.58 -38.91 3.54
C ILE A 846 -19.45 -37.70 3.82
N ILE A 847 -19.63 -36.83 2.83
CA ILE A 847 -20.39 -35.59 2.95
C ILE A 847 -21.39 -35.56 1.79
N GLN A 848 -22.66 -35.27 2.08
CA GLN A 848 -23.67 -35.07 1.03
C GLN A 848 -23.31 -33.80 0.23
N TYR A 849 -23.23 -33.94 -1.09
CA TYR A 849 -22.95 -32.77 -1.95
C TYR A 849 -24.12 -31.78 -1.92
N LEU A 850 -23.85 -30.51 -1.69
CA LEU A 850 -24.81 -29.43 -1.82
C LEU A 850 -24.45 -28.59 -3.06
N ASP A 851 -25.40 -28.43 -3.97
CA ASP A 851 -25.20 -27.70 -5.22
C ASP A 851 -25.41 -26.18 -5.00
N ALA A 852 -24.33 -25.40 -5.08
CA ALA A 852 -24.33 -23.95 -4.91
C ALA A 852 -24.19 -23.20 -6.26
N ARG A 853 -24.57 -23.83 -7.38
CA ARG A 853 -24.54 -23.18 -8.69
C ARG A 853 -25.71 -22.22 -8.86
N GLY A 854 -25.42 -21.02 -9.34
CA GLY A 854 -26.42 -20.05 -9.75
C GLY A 854 -27.05 -20.37 -11.12
N ALA A 855 -27.93 -19.53 -11.57
CA ALA A 855 -28.61 -19.66 -12.87
C ALA A 855 -27.63 -19.63 -14.07
N ASP A 856 -26.43 -19.09 -13.89
CA ASP A 856 -25.35 -19.04 -14.87
C ASP A 856 -24.50 -20.32 -14.89
N GLY A 857 -24.83 -21.32 -14.08
CA GLY A 857 -24.15 -22.60 -13.97
C GLY A 857 -22.84 -22.53 -13.16
N LYS A 858 -22.45 -21.38 -12.65
CA LYS A 858 -21.23 -21.19 -11.83
C LYS A 858 -21.55 -21.36 -10.34
N ALA A 859 -20.66 -22.03 -9.64
CA ALA A 859 -20.77 -22.21 -8.21
C ALA A 859 -20.17 -21.01 -7.44
N ARG A 860 -20.84 -20.58 -6.38
CA ARG A 860 -20.47 -19.47 -5.51
C ARG A 860 -20.23 -19.94 -4.09
N LYS A 861 -19.08 -19.56 -3.53
CA LYS A 861 -18.73 -19.79 -2.14
C LYS A 861 -18.46 -18.47 -1.44
N TYR A 862 -19.35 -18.12 -0.55
CA TYR A 862 -19.24 -16.92 0.30
C TYR A 862 -18.46 -17.27 1.56
N ARG A 863 -17.62 -16.31 1.99
CA ARG A 863 -16.97 -16.37 3.31
C ARG A 863 -17.29 -15.11 4.11
N VAL A 864 -17.83 -15.31 5.31
CA VAL A 864 -18.15 -14.28 6.27
C VAL A 864 -17.42 -14.55 7.57
N MET A 865 -16.74 -13.54 8.12
CA MET A 865 -16.13 -13.61 9.44
C MET A 865 -17.11 -13.15 10.50
N MET A 866 -17.04 -13.78 11.66
CA MET A 866 -17.85 -13.53 12.86
C MET A 866 -16.91 -13.12 13.98
N ILE A 867 -16.94 -11.83 14.36
CA ILE A 867 -15.98 -11.26 15.32
C ILE A 867 -16.77 -10.45 16.37
N ASP A 868 -16.63 -10.84 17.61
CA ASP A 868 -17.25 -10.18 18.77
C ASP A 868 -18.74 -9.86 18.55
N GLY A 869 -19.50 -10.83 18.06
CA GLY A 869 -20.94 -10.69 17.83
C GLY A 869 -21.32 -9.97 16.53
N HIS A 870 -20.37 -9.62 15.63
CA HIS A 870 -20.63 -8.91 14.39
C HIS A 870 -20.19 -9.71 13.15
N LEU A 871 -20.88 -9.48 12.02
CA LEU A 871 -20.64 -10.15 10.75
C LEU A 871 -19.81 -9.27 9.81
N TYR A 872 -18.75 -9.82 9.21
CA TYR A 872 -17.86 -9.13 8.29
C TYR A 872 -17.65 -9.95 7.02
N PRO A 873 -18.01 -9.46 5.82
CA PRO A 873 -17.74 -10.17 4.57
C PRO A 873 -16.24 -10.21 4.28
N LEU A 874 -15.73 -11.37 3.83
CA LEU A 874 -14.32 -11.53 3.48
C LEU A 874 -14.10 -11.75 1.99
N HIS A 875 -14.91 -12.58 1.32
CA HIS A 875 -14.95 -12.75 -0.13
C HIS A 875 -16.10 -13.63 -0.62
N VAL A 876 -16.45 -13.51 -1.91
CA VAL A 876 -17.14 -14.56 -2.65
C VAL A 876 -16.20 -15.13 -3.72
N ALA A 877 -16.01 -16.44 -3.73
CA ALA A 877 -15.25 -17.15 -4.75
C ALA A 877 -16.20 -17.76 -5.80
N ILE A 878 -15.97 -17.50 -7.09
CA ILE A 878 -16.82 -17.93 -8.21
C ILE A 878 -16.01 -18.82 -9.14
N SER A 879 -16.54 -20.00 -9.48
CA SER A 879 -15.86 -20.96 -10.35
C SER A 879 -16.86 -21.79 -11.16
N SER A 880 -16.44 -22.20 -12.34
CA SER A 880 -17.11 -23.25 -13.12
C SER A 880 -16.98 -24.65 -12.50
N ASN A 881 -16.00 -24.82 -11.61
CA ASN A 881 -15.74 -26.07 -10.88
C ASN A 881 -16.52 -26.15 -9.57
N TRP A 882 -16.95 -27.36 -9.19
CA TRP A 882 -17.61 -27.62 -7.92
C TRP A 882 -16.70 -27.41 -6.69
N LYS A 883 -15.39 -27.64 -6.86
CA LYS A 883 -14.38 -27.48 -5.81
C LYS A 883 -13.87 -26.05 -5.84
N ILE A 884 -14.46 -25.21 -5.01
CA ILE A 884 -14.15 -23.78 -4.99
C ILE A 884 -13.17 -23.49 -3.87
N HIS A 885 -12.00 -22.97 -4.24
CA HIS A 885 -11.06 -22.34 -3.34
C HIS A 885 -10.69 -20.96 -3.90
N TYR A 886 -10.68 -19.91 -3.08
CA TYR A 886 -10.53 -18.54 -3.56
C TYR A 886 -9.29 -18.36 -4.46
N PHE A 887 -8.14 -18.94 -4.07
CA PHE A 887 -6.89 -18.82 -4.83
C PHE A 887 -6.84 -19.66 -6.12
N THR A 888 -7.72 -20.63 -6.28
CA THR A 888 -7.82 -21.46 -7.49
C THR A 888 -9.09 -21.20 -8.28
N ALA A 889 -9.97 -20.32 -7.78
CA ALA A 889 -11.16 -19.87 -8.49
C ALA A 889 -10.76 -18.88 -9.59
N GLU A 890 -11.62 -18.77 -10.60
CA GLU A 890 -11.40 -17.93 -11.79
C GLU A 890 -11.55 -16.42 -11.52
N MET A 891 -11.08 -15.97 -10.33
CA MET A 891 -11.24 -14.58 -9.88
C MET A 891 -10.25 -13.62 -10.56
N ALA A 892 -9.02 -14.09 -10.83
CA ALA A 892 -7.97 -13.27 -11.43
C ALA A 892 -8.29 -12.92 -12.91
N ASP A 893 -8.90 -13.87 -13.62
CA ASP A 893 -9.10 -13.78 -15.07
C ASP A 893 -10.42 -13.09 -15.46
N HIS A 894 -11.40 -13.02 -14.53
CA HIS A 894 -12.73 -12.48 -14.81
C HIS A 894 -13.03 -11.22 -14.00
N ALA A 895 -13.06 -10.05 -14.68
CA ALA A 895 -13.43 -8.78 -14.06
C ALA A 895 -14.84 -8.78 -13.45
N GLN A 896 -15.78 -9.50 -14.07
CA GLN A 896 -17.16 -9.63 -13.57
C GLN A 896 -17.22 -10.38 -12.24
N HIS A 897 -16.39 -11.42 -12.04
CA HIS A 897 -16.32 -12.14 -10.75
C HIS A 897 -15.78 -11.24 -9.65
N ARG A 898 -14.79 -10.39 -9.98
CA ARG A 898 -14.27 -9.40 -9.02
C ARG A 898 -15.27 -8.30 -8.70
N ALA A 899 -16.08 -7.88 -9.66
CA ALA A 899 -17.16 -6.91 -9.43
C ALA A 899 -18.23 -7.47 -8.48
N GLU A 900 -18.62 -8.74 -8.65
CA GLU A 900 -19.56 -9.44 -7.77
C GLU A 900 -18.97 -9.63 -6.35
N ASP A 901 -17.67 -9.93 -6.24
CA ASP A 901 -16.97 -9.98 -4.96
C ASP A 901 -16.93 -8.60 -4.29
N ALA A 902 -16.64 -7.54 -5.03
CA ALA A 902 -16.64 -6.18 -4.52
C ALA A 902 -18.02 -5.74 -3.99
N GLU A 903 -19.08 -6.02 -4.72
CA GLU A 903 -20.45 -5.75 -4.29
C GLU A 903 -20.82 -6.49 -3.01
N PHE A 904 -20.44 -7.77 -2.92
CA PHE A 904 -20.63 -8.54 -1.68
C PHE A 904 -19.87 -7.93 -0.49
N LEU A 905 -18.63 -7.47 -0.69
CA LEU A 905 -17.82 -6.86 0.35
C LEU A 905 -18.35 -5.51 0.85
N GLU A 906 -19.03 -4.76 -0.03
CA GLU A 906 -19.62 -3.47 0.30
C GLU A 906 -21.02 -3.58 0.86
N ASN A 907 -21.85 -4.46 0.29
CA ASN A 907 -23.28 -4.52 0.59
C ASN A 907 -23.79 -5.96 0.84
N MET A 908 -23.10 -6.67 1.72
CA MET A 908 -23.44 -8.06 2.09
C MET A 908 -24.93 -8.28 2.38
N PRO A 909 -25.65 -7.40 3.14
CA PRO A 909 -27.07 -7.63 3.42
C PRO A 909 -27.98 -7.61 2.19
N ALA A 910 -27.70 -6.75 1.21
CA ALA A 910 -28.46 -6.69 -0.03
C ALA A 910 -28.16 -7.88 -0.94
N VAL A 911 -26.89 -8.31 -1.01
CA VAL A 911 -26.47 -9.46 -1.82
C VAL A 911 -27.03 -10.77 -1.29
N LEU A 912 -26.97 -10.98 0.03
CA LEU A 912 -27.41 -12.24 0.64
C LEU A 912 -28.93 -12.29 0.90
N GLY A 913 -29.55 -11.14 1.09
CA GLY A 913 -30.97 -11.03 1.43
C GLY A 913 -31.31 -11.36 2.91
N PRO A 914 -32.52 -11.01 3.36
CA PRO A 914 -32.88 -11.05 4.77
C PRO A 914 -32.85 -12.46 5.38
N ARG A 915 -33.20 -13.49 4.63
CA ARG A 915 -33.22 -14.89 5.12
C ARG A 915 -31.80 -15.38 5.47
N ALA A 916 -30.85 -15.14 4.58
CA ALA A 916 -29.47 -15.55 4.83
C ALA A 916 -28.82 -14.71 5.95
N MET A 917 -29.11 -13.43 6.05
CA MET A 917 -28.63 -12.57 7.12
C MET A 917 -29.14 -12.99 8.50
N GLU A 918 -30.42 -13.36 8.60
CA GLU A 918 -31.01 -13.93 9.82
C GLU A 918 -30.36 -15.26 10.21
N ALA A 919 -30.17 -16.15 9.21
CA ALA A 919 -29.49 -17.42 9.44
C ALA A 919 -28.04 -17.24 9.91
N LEU A 920 -27.27 -16.30 9.33
CA LEU A 920 -25.91 -15.97 9.75
C LEU A 920 -25.86 -15.46 11.20
N ALA A 921 -26.79 -14.58 11.61
CA ALA A 921 -26.87 -14.10 12.98
C ALA A 921 -27.17 -15.23 13.96
N TRP A 922 -28.06 -16.16 13.59
CA TRP A 922 -28.37 -17.33 14.39
C TRP A 922 -27.19 -18.30 14.50
N ILE A 923 -26.48 -18.56 13.37
CA ILE A 923 -25.26 -19.39 13.34
C ILE A 923 -24.21 -18.81 14.29
N GLN A 924 -23.96 -17.50 14.22
CA GLN A 924 -23.03 -16.82 15.09
C GLN A 924 -23.36 -17.01 16.57
N ALA A 925 -24.63 -16.78 16.96
CA ALA A 925 -25.09 -16.97 18.34
C ALA A 925 -24.93 -18.44 18.78
N THR A 926 -25.16 -19.40 17.89
CA THR A 926 -25.06 -20.84 18.18
C THR A 926 -23.61 -21.29 18.33
N LEU A 927 -22.67 -20.76 17.54
CA LEU A 927 -21.25 -21.10 17.63
C LEU A 927 -20.67 -20.64 18.97
N GLY A 928 -21.07 -19.47 19.48
CA GLY A 928 -20.60 -18.93 20.75
C GLY A 928 -19.09 -18.66 20.76
N LEU A 929 -18.51 -18.29 19.63
CA LEU A 929 -17.10 -17.97 19.43
C LEU A 929 -16.91 -16.47 19.27
N ASP A 930 -15.83 -15.95 19.84
CA ASP A 930 -15.43 -14.55 19.71
C ASP A 930 -14.79 -14.24 18.34
N TYR A 931 -14.11 -15.24 17.75
CA TYR A 931 -13.51 -15.21 16.42
C TYR A 931 -13.85 -16.51 15.69
N ALA A 932 -14.61 -16.41 14.62
CA ALA A 932 -15.00 -17.54 13.78
C ALA A 932 -15.23 -17.09 12.34
N GLY A 933 -15.47 -18.03 11.45
CA GLY A 933 -15.91 -17.77 10.10
C GLY A 933 -16.78 -18.88 9.55
N ILE A 934 -17.51 -18.58 8.47
CA ILE A 934 -18.40 -19.49 7.78
C ILE A 934 -18.12 -19.48 6.28
N ASP A 935 -18.02 -20.66 5.68
CA ASP A 935 -18.05 -20.92 4.23
C ASP A 935 -19.43 -21.50 3.85
N PHE A 936 -20.10 -20.86 2.91
CA PHE A 936 -21.43 -21.27 2.49
C PHE A 936 -21.74 -20.93 1.03
N GLY A 937 -22.74 -21.60 0.45
CA GLY A 937 -23.42 -21.21 -0.77
C GLY A 937 -24.82 -20.68 -0.49
N LEU A 938 -25.50 -20.13 -1.51
CA LEU A 938 -26.89 -19.74 -1.43
C LEU A 938 -27.73 -20.64 -2.33
N ALA A 939 -28.82 -21.18 -1.79
CA ALA A 939 -29.86 -21.79 -2.59
C ALA A 939 -30.65 -20.73 -3.36
N ALA A 940 -31.31 -21.12 -4.44
CA ALA A 940 -32.20 -20.22 -5.20
C ALA A 940 -33.34 -19.63 -4.36
N THR A 941 -33.70 -20.28 -3.26
CA THR A 941 -34.70 -19.87 -2.28
C THR A 941 -34.19 -18.90 -1.21
N GLY A 942 -32.85 -18.59 -1.22
CA GLY A 942 -32.18 -17.70 -0.28
C GLY A 942 -31.74 -18.39 1.02
N GLU A 943 -31.75 -19.70 1.11
CA GLU A 943 -31.25 -20.48 2.24
C GLU A 943 -29.72 -20.61 2.18
N ILE A 944 -29.08 -20.69 3.34
CA ILE A 944 -27.64 -20.96 3.46
C ILE A 944 -27.36 -22.44 3.22
N LEU A 945 -26.58 -22.76 2.21
CA LEU A 945 -25.97 -24.07 2.01
C LEU A 945 -24.64 -24.11 2.76
N LEU A 946 -24.64 -24.64 3.98
CA LEU A 946 -23.47 -24.61 4.86
C LEU A 946 -22.39 -25.58 4.39
N PHE A 947 -21.18 -25.09 4.14
CA PHE A 947 -20.01 -25.93 3.83
C PHE A 947 -19.13 -26.14 5.07
N GLU A 948 -18.85 -25.07 5.80
CA GLU A 948 -17.99 -25.08 6.99
C GLU A 948 -18.25 -23.88 7.89
N ALA A 949 -18.26 -24.08 9.21
CA ALA A 949 -18.32 -23.00 10.20
C ALA A 949 -17.44 -23.35 11.40
N ASN A 950 -16.36 -22.60 11.63
CA ASN A 950 -15.40 -22.92 12.69
C ASN A 950 -14.50 -21.70 13.04
N ALA A 951 -13.54 -21.93 13.93
CA ALA A 951 -12.57 -20.97 14.37
C ALA A 951 -11.27 -20.94 13.52
N THR A 952 -11.11 -21.77 12.48
CA THR A 952 -9.87 -21.88 11.69
C THR A 952 -9.77 -20.89 10.53
N MET A 953 -10.78 -20.06 10.32
CA MET A 953 -10.82 -19.17 9.15
C MET A 953 -9.70 -18.12 9.16
N VAL A 954 -8.89 -18.17 8.11
CA VAL A 954 -7.72 -17.30 7.95
C VAL A 954 -8.09 -16.04 7.18
N VAL A 955 -7.65 -14.89 7.68
CA VAL A 955 -7.75 -13.59 7.03
C VAL A 955 -6.35 -13.14 6.65
N ASN A 956 -6.06 -13.11 5.35
CA ASN A 956 -4.79 -12.63 4.83
C ASN A 956 -4.97 -11.25 4.17
N PRO A 957 -3.98 -10.33 4.30
CA PRO A 957 -3.94 -9.15 3.47
C PRO A 957 -3.99 -9.54 1.98
N PRO A 958 -4.73 -8.81 1.14
CA PRO A 958 -4.72 -9.08 -0.30
C PRO A 958 -3.33 -8.76 -0.88
N GLU A 959 -2.95 -9.46 -1.95
CA GLU A 959 -1.72 -9.20 -2.67
C GLU A 959 -1.61 -7.72 -3.08
N PRO A 960 -0.39 -7.16 -3.19
CA PRO A 960 -0.18 -5.75 -3.52
C PRO A 960 -0.51 -5.38 -4.99
N ASP A 961 -1.22 -6.24 -5.72
CA ASP A 961 -1.71 -6.04 -7.08
C ASP A 961 -2.99 -5.18 -7.07
N GLU A 962 -3.11 -4.23 -8.01
CA GLU A 962 -4.29 -3.35 -8.13
C GLU A 962 -5.59 -4.11 -8.34
N ARG A 963 -5.56 -5.27 -8.99
CA ARG A 963 -6.72 -6.15 -9.18
C ARG A 963 -7.42 -6.53 -7.87
N TRP A 964 -6.69 -6.52 -6.75
CA TRP A 964 -7.18 -6.90 -5.43
C TRP A 964 -7.35 -5.71 -4.48
N ALA A 965 -7.13 -4.47 -4.97
CA ALA A 965 -7.21 -3.26 -4.15
C ALA A 965 -8.58 -3.08 -3.48
N TYR A 966 -9.66 -3.45 -4.14
CA TYR A 966 -11.04 -3.38 -3.63
C TYR A 966 -11.27 -4.21 -2.35
N ARG A 967 -10.45 -5.24 -2.10
CA ARG A 967 -10.56 -6.09 -0.90
C ARG A 967 -9.92 -5.51 0.35
N ARG A 968 -8.98 -4.57 0.20
CA ARG A 968 -8.24 -4.01 1.32
C ARG A 968 -9.13 -3.39 2.40
N PRO A 969 -10.17 -2.58 2.08
CA PRO A 969 -11.04 -2.01 3.09
C PRO A 969 -11.80 -3.06 3.92
N ALA A 970 -12.26 -4.15 3.30
CA ALA A 970 -12.97 -5.22 4.00
C ALA A 970 -12.05 -5.96 4.97
N VAL A 971 -10.82 -6.31 4.53
CA VAL A 971 -9.83 -6.97 5.39
C VAL A 971 -9.41 -6.05 6.55
N GLU A 972 -9.24 -4.74 6.31
CA GLU A 972 -8.86 -3.80 7.38
C GLU A 972 -10.00 -3.61 8.40
N ARG A 973 -11.27 -3.62 7.98
CA ARG A 973 -12.41 -3.65 8.91
C ARG A 973 -12.35 -4.87 9.84
N ILE A 974 -11.99 -6.05 9.30
CA ILE A 974 -11.83 -7.28 10.08
C ILE A 974 -10.69 -7.15 11.08
N PHE A 975 -9.50 -6.70 10.65
CA PHE A 975 -8.35 -6.52 11.54
C PHE A 975 -8.62 -5.49 12.64
N THR A 976 -9.31 -4.40 12.28
CA THR A 976 -9.73 -3.37 13.26
C THR A 976 -10.70 -3.94 14.29
N ALA A 977 -11.66 -4.75 13.86
CA ALA A 977 -12.61 -5.40 14.77
C ALA A 977 -11.91 -6.36 15.74
N VAL A 978 -10.97 -7.18 15.25
CA VAL A 978 -10.19 -8.08 16.11
C VAL A 978 -9.33 -7.30 17.10
N ARG A 979 -8.61 -6.27 16.65
CA ARG A 979 -7.79 -5.42 17.54
C ARG A 979 -8.65 -4.77 18.62
N ARG A 980 -9.81 -4.23 18.25
CA ARG A 980 -10.75 -3.64 19.21
C ARG A 980 -11.20 -4.65 20.25
N MET A 981 -11.63 -5.84 19.82
CA MET A 981 -12.04 -6.93 20.71
C MET A 981 -10.92 -7.29 21.71
N LEU A 982 -9.69 -7.42 21.24
CA LEU A 982 -8.53 -7.75 22.09
C LEU A 982 -8.28 -6.66 23.14
N LEU A 983 -8.32 -5.38 22.75
CA LEU A 983 -8.11 -4.25 23.65
C LEU A 983 -9.22 -4.14 24.70
N GLU A 984 -10.47 -4.31 24.31
CA GLU A 984 -11.64 -4.26 25.23
C GLU A 984 -11.61 -5.42 26.24
N ARG A 985 -11.24 -6.64 25.80
CA ARG A 985 -11.12 -7.80 26.71
C ARG A 985 -9.95 -7.63 27.68
N ALA A 986 -8.79 -7.11 27.22
CA ALA A 986 -7.66 -6.85 28.10
C ALA A 986 -8.01 -5.81 29.19
N ALA A 987 -8.67 -4.70 28.82
CA ALA A 987 -9.10 -3.68 29.77
C ALA A 987 -10.18 -4.18 30.76
N ALA A 988 -10.98 -5.19 30.42
CA ALA A 988 -11.92 -5.81 31.34
C ALA A 988 -11.22 -6.73 32.35
N GLY A 989 -10.10 -7.38 31.97
CA GLY A 989 -9.28 -8.21 32.87
C GLY A 989 -8.54 -7.43 33.96
N GLU A 990 -8.22 -6.16 33.72
CA GLU A 990 -7.56 -5.27 34.72
C GLU A 990 -8.51 -4.82 35.86
N ARG A 991 -9.82 -5.07 35.75
CA ARG A 991 -10.82 -4.67 36.72
C ARG A 991 -11.22 -5.78 37.70
N HIS A 992 -10.65 -6.94 37.56
CA HIS A 992 -10.86 -8.09 38.44
C HIS A 992 -9.53 -8.58 39.03
#